data_27193d02605fbe617e51855a7ef40945
#
_entry.id   27193d02605fbe617e51855a7ef40945
#
_cell.length_a   1.000
_cell.length_b   1.000
_cell.length_c   1.000
_cell.angle_alpha   90.00
_cell.angle_beta   90.00
_cell.angle_gamma   90.00
#
_symmetry.space_group_name_H-M   'P 1'
#
loop_
_entity.id
_entity.type
_entity.pdbx_description
1 polymer ?
#
loop_
_entity_poly.entity_id
_entity_poly.type
_entity_poly.pdbx_seq_one_letter_code
_entity_poly.pdbx_strand_id
1 'polypeptide(L)'
;MTQPQHAQQEDLEAFLKRFFGSGNGVWPGLDPDYRFKDRTLPFVEALRRGDDAPAVLPRAYTDRDRFVVYVIAREPRERAKTAELIRAFAGPTYITYDEQVGIQPVWLDPADPIERAIRDYAGERTTFRLETGRTLEHRRNLAEALELMQRTQARRPPRMWRVAKPIGRLLAEFDASLSAGAEAASSVVLDHLAAAGVTAANLANLKIKRLDRLGRSEEILQLPELADAVQQDLPLPVKEAILNAVYAALEQPLAEGDLPAARARLEERGRFVPALLDTAGGKLGIPALSVLLLAATVLEDLPALRRLAEAAQGQDHTGALPPLLWQDAQRILAEGDAAALPPADADPGPQVAADDTPQAGQTVGSWPAFLAAVAAGSSEGAWAIKERSWTAWPPPADHDAVLAELLDGLENQAAEEAWRAVGAFIEAVGYAAPAGLTAHAFVRNAVAFDRFGPGDLAALQALAEIALRAAPSAQTYAELLDEIGAYRSRWVSPERAAIALDFVDRLFLAACPDQQARTTLAYDLLEPLWRHQGRLNEADLAFAKRLSGEMNVPFSWQERAASDGDRESPLSDTPPMKVLLYSLDEAVLTRCAEEIKQLAPAVDAARASDHVGSAQLRQKARSADLVVIATRCAKHAATGFITQHARTDHIFYADGSGSASMLRAAVTGLRSAAGSR
;
A
#
# COMPACT_ATOMS: atom_id res chain seq x y z
N MET A 1 -5.17 -26.30 20.76
CA MET A 1 -4.52 -25.11 21.37
C MET A 1 -3.09 -25.06 20.83
N THR A 2 -2.74 -24.00 20.11
CA THR A 2 -1.46 -23.81 19.45
C THR A 2 -0.39 -23.30 20.43
N GLN A 3 0.89 -23.60 20.25
CA GLN A 3 2.02 -23.20 21.13
C GLN A 3 2.00 -21.73 21.63
N PRO A 4 1.60 -20.70 20.83
CA PRO A 4 1.54 -19.33 21.34
C PRO A 4 0.44 -19.07 22.40
N GLN A 5 -0.64 -19.85 22.41
CA GLN A 5 -1.70 -19.69 23.42
C GLN A 5 -1.29 -20.25 24.80
N HIS A 6 -0.45 -21.25 24.85
CA HIS A 6 0.09 -21.76 26.10
C HIS A 6 1.04 -20.78 26.77
N ALA A 7 1.95 -20.16 26.01
CA ALA A 7 2.89 -19.17 26.54
C ALA A 7 2.18 -17.93 27.09
N GLN A 8 1.16 -17.43 26.41
CA GLN A 8 0.34 -16.31 26.90
C GLN A 8 -0.44 -16.66 28.18
N GLN A 9 -0.89 -17.89 28.32
CA GLN A 9 -1.63 -18.34 29.49
C GLN A 9 -0.69 -18.56 30.69
N GLU A 10 0.52 -19.03 30.50
CA GLU A 10 1.55 -19.13 31.53
C GLU A 10 1.98 -17.75 32.03
N ASP A 11 2.14 -16.78 31.16
CA ASP A 11 2.44 -15.39 31.50
C ASP A 11 1.33 -14.74 32.34
N LEU A 12 0.07 -15.00 32.00
CA LEU A 12 -1.09 -14.50 32.74
C LEU A 12 -1.13 -15.08 34.16
N GLU A 13 -0.97 -16.38 34.33
CA GLU A 13 -1.00 -16.99 35.67
C GLU A 13 0.20 -16.57 36.52
N ALA A 14 1.36 -16.37 35.92
CA ALA A 14 2.52 -15.82 36.59
C ALA A 14 2.28 -14.36 37.04
N PHE A 15 1.64 -13.56 36.21
CA PHE A 15 1.22 -12.21 36.55
C PHE A 15 0.21 -12.20 37.71
N LEU A 16 -0.87 -12.99 37.62
CA LEU A 16 -1.88 -13.07 38.67
C LEU A 16 -1.29 -13.50 40.02
N LYS A 17 -0.37 -14.48 40.04
CA LYS A 17 0.35 -14.90 41.26
C LYS A 17 1.17 -13.75 41.87
N ARG A 18 1.83 -12.93 41.04
CA ARG A 18 2.59 -11.76 41.51
C ARG A 18 1.66 -10.67 42.02
N PHE A 19 0.56 -10.38 41.29
CA PHE A 19 -0.40 -9.35 41.68
C PHE A 19 -1.11 -9.67 43.01
N PHE A 20 -1.53 -10.89 43.24
CA PHE A 20 -2.15 -11.36 44.47
C PHE A 20 -1.14 -11.90 45.49
N GLY A 21 0.15 -11.60 45.31
CA GLY A 21 1.22 -11.95 46.24
C GLY A 21 1.22 -11.09 47.52
N SER A 22 2.37 -11.11 48.22
CA SER A 22 2.56 -10.31 49.45
C SER A 22 2.35 -8.82 49.16
N GLY A 23 1.51 -8.16 49.97
CA GLY A 23 1.15 -6.73 49.82
C GLY A 23 -0.23 -6.51 49.17
N ASN A 24 -0.96 -7.57 48.81
CA ASN A 24 -2.37 -7.49 48.43
C ASN A 24 -3.26 -8.35 49.33
N GLY A 25 -4.06 -7.71 50.15
CA GLY A 25 -4.97 -8.36 51.11
C GLY A 25 -6.31 -8.78 50.54
N VAL A 26 -6.59 -8.59 49.24
CA VAL A 26 -7.89 -8.91 48.64
C VAL A 26 -8.09 -10.41 48.43
N TRP A 27 -7.06 -11.09 47.90
CA TRP A 27 -7.05 -12.54 47.66
C TRP A 27 -5.64 -13.09 47.77
N PRO A 28 -5.09 -13.18 49.01
CA PRO A 28 -3.69 -13.54 49.20
C PRO A 28 -3.29 -14.85 48.57
N GLY A 29 -2.32 -14.84 47.68
CA GLY A 29 -1.78 -16.03 47.02
C GLY A 29 -2.75 -16.77 46.11
N LEU A 30 -3.91 -16.21 45.76
CA LEU A 30 -5.01 -16.88 45.07
C LEU A 30 -5.49 -18.13 45.80
N ASP A 31 -5.46 -18.10 47.12
CA ASP A 31 -5.88 -19.24 47.95
C ASP A 31 -7.32 -19.68 47.61
N PRO A 32 -7.53 -20.92 47.15
CA PRO A 32 -8.85 -21.42 46.80
C PRO A 32 -9.85 -21.46 47.98
N ASP A 33 -9.37 -21.49 49.20
CA ASP A 33 -10.19 -21.53 50.41
C ASP A 33 -10.42 -20.14 51.05
N TYR A 34 -9.93 -19.08 50.42
CA TYR A 34 -10.09 -17.71 50.91
C TYR A 34 -11.56 -17.28 50.88
N ARG A 35 -12.11 -16.97 52.09
CA ARG A 35 -13.56 -16.72 52.30
C ARG A 35 -14.16 -15.57 51.49
N PHE A 36 -13.34 -14.61 51.01
CA PHE A 36 -13.80 -13.43 50.24
C PHE A 36 -13.44 -13.49 48.77
N LYS A 37 -12.95 -14.62 48.26
CA LYS A 37 -12.53 -14.80 46.85
C LYS A 37 -13.67 -14.48 45.87
N ASP A 38 -14.92 -14.82 46.22
CA ASP A 38 -16.09 -14.68 45.37
C ASP A 38 -16.35 -13.25 44.89
N ARG A 39 -15.83 -12.25 45.60
CA ARG A 39 -15.89 -10.84 45.22
C ARG A 39 -14.91 -10.45 44.13
N THR A 40 -13.82 -11.19 44.00
CA THR A 40 -12.71 -10.91 43.06
C THR A 40 -12.70 -11.92 41.91
N LEU A 41 -13.26 -13.10 42.15
CA LEU A 41 -13.28 -14.19 41.19
C LEU A 41 -13.86 -13.80 39.82
N PRO A 42 -14.99 -13.05 39.72
CA PRO A 42 -15.54 -12.67 38.42
C PRO A 42 -14.56 -11.87 37.56
N PHE A 43 -13.75 -10.99 38.16
CA PHE A 43 -12.74 -10.17 37.48
C PHE A 43 -11.55 -11.01 37.00
N VAL A 44 -11.09 -11.94 37.81
CA VAL A 44 -10.00 -12.86 37.46
C VAL A 44 -10.44 -13.82 36.36
N GLU A 45 -11.66 -14.35 36.45
CA GLU A 45 -12.19 -15.23 35.41
C GLU A 45 -12.43 -14.52 34.08
N ALA A 46 -12.89 -13.27 34.08
CA ALA A 46 -13.04 -12.47 32.88
C ALA A 46 -11.67 -12.28 32.17
N LEU A 47 -10.62 -12.04 32.95
CA LEU A 47 -9.26 -11.92 32.44
C LEU A 47 -8.74 -13.26 31.88
N ARG A 48 -8.99 -14.37 32.58
CA ARG A 48 -8.63 -15.73 32.14
C ARG A 48 -9.35 -16.18 30.87
N ARG A 49 -10.62 -15.78 30.71
CA ARG A 49 -11.37 -16.04 29.46
C ARG A 49 -10.89 -15.19 28.29
N GLY A 50 -10.12 -14.14 28.56
CA GLY A 50 -9.71 -13.18 27.52
C GLY A 50 -10.87 -12.32 27.01
N ASP A 51 -11.86 -12.03 27.88
CA ASP A 51 -13.02 -11.22 27.52
C ASP A 51 -12.61 -9.87 26.92
N ASP A 52 -13.35 -9.36 25.94
CA ASP A 52 -13.08 -8.07 25.28
C ASP A 52 -13.48 -6.88 26.16
N ALA A 53 -12.89 -6.82 27.35
CA ALA A 53 -13.10 -5.79 28.35
C ALA A 53 -11.79 -5.44 29.05
N PRO A 54 -11.63 -4.22 29.59
CA PRO A 54 -10.49 -3.88 30.43
C PRO A 54 -10.39 -4.82 31.63
N ALA A 55 -9.17 -5.23 31.99
CA ALA A 55 -8.96 -6.02 33.19
C ALA A 55 -9.19 -5.16 34.45
N VAL A 56 -9.90 -5.70 35.44
CA VAL A 56 -10.22 -5.04 36.69
C VAL A 56 -9.60 -5.85 37.85
N LEU A 57 -8.68 -5.27 38.59
CA LEU A 57 -7.93 -5.94 39.62
C LEU A 57 -7.89 -5.11 40.93
N PRO A 58 -8.66 -5.53 41.97
CA PRO A 58 -8.67 -4.83 43.26
C PRO A 58 -7.43 -5.14 44.10
N ARG A 59 -6.98 -4.14 44.87
CA ARG A 59 -5.89 -4.26 45.81
C ARG A 59 -6.26 -3.61 47.16
N ALA A 60 -6.12 -4.33 48.26
CA ALA A 60 -6.06 -3.81 49.61
C ALA A 60 -4.59 -3.83 50.08
N TYR A 61 -4.07 -2.69 50.47
CA TYR A 61 -2.71 -2.63 51.03
C TYR A 61 -2.66 -3.32 52.39
N THR A 62 -1.62 -4.09 52.67
CA THR A 62 -1.45 -4.83 53.91
C THR A 62 -0.77 -4.02 55.00
N ASP A 63 -0.09 -2.94 54.63
CA ASP A 63 0.68 -2.04 55.51
C ASP A 63 -0.07 -0.77 55.90
N ARG A 64 -1.21 -0.48 55.25
CA ARG A 64 -2.00 0.74 55.45
C ARG A 64 -3.46 0.53 55.06
N ASP A 65 -4.37 1.30 55.66
CA ASP A 65 -5.81 1.27 55.28
C ASP A 65 -6.04 2.02 53.99
N ARG A 66 -5.62 1.38 52.88
CA ARG A 66 -5.84 1.88 51.52
C ARG A 66 -6.36 0.77 50.64
N PHE A 67 -7.38 1.10 49.88
CA PHE A 67 -7.97 0.21 48.86
C PHE A 67 -7.99 0.93 47.52
N VAL A 68 -7.54 0.26 46.48
CA VAL A 68 -7.53 0.78 45.10
C VAL A 68 -8.00 -0.31 44.14
N VAL A 69 -8.51 0.09 43.00
CA VAL A 69 -8.80 -0.83 41.90
C VAL A 69 -7.99 -0.39 40.68
N TYR A 70 -7.21 -1.31 40.14
CA TYR A 70 -6.52 -1.11 38.88
C TYR A 70 -7.41 -1.55 37.74
N VAL A 71 -7.63 -0.66 36.76
CA VAL A 71 -8.29 -0.97 35.51
C VAL A 71 -7.23 -0.88 34.42
N ILE A 72 -6.98 -1.99 33.74
CA ILE A 72 -5.88 -2.12 32.78
C ILE A 72 -6.49 -2.17 31.38
N ALA A 73 -6.13 -1.21 30.51
CA ALA A 73 -6.49 -1.23 29.13
C ALA A 73 -5.79 -2.43 28.44
N ARG A 74 -6.51 -3.15 27.60
CA ARG A 74 -6.03 -4.36 26.94
C ARG A 74 -4.85 -4.07 26.01
N GLU A 75 -4.88 -2.90 25.37
CA GLU A 75 -3.82 -2.41 24.49
C GLU A 75 -3.64 -0.89 24.69
N PRO A 76 -2.44 -0.35 24.42
CA PRO A 76 -2.18 1.09 24.55
C PRO A 76 -3.15 1.97 23.75
N ARG A 77 -3.63 1.50 22.59
CA ARG A 77 -4.61 2.21 21.76
C ARG A 77 -6.01 2.28 22.37
N GLU A 78 -6.34 1.42 23.32
CA GLU A 78 -7.66 1.38 23.97
C GLU A 78 -7.73 2.26 25.23
N ARG A 79 -6.67 3.00 25.58
CA ARG A 79 -6.64 3.86 26.77
C ARG A 79 -7.77 4.88 26.82
N ALA A 80 -8.02 5.61 25.73
CA ALA A 80 -9.07 6.61 25.65
C ALA A 80 -10.45 5.96 25.85
N LYS A 81 -10.71 4.84 25.19
CA LYS A 81 -11.95 4.05 25.36
C LYS A 81 -12.10 3.56 26.80
N THR A 82 -11.01 3.08 27.42
CA THR A 82 -11.03 2.61 28.81
C THR A 82 -11.34 3.75 29.77
N ALA A 83 -10.78 4.94 29.58
CA ALA A 83 -11.08 6.13 30.38
C ALA A 83 -12.56 6.53 30.27
N GLU A 84 -13.12 6.49 29.06
CA GLU A 84 -14.56 6.74 28.82
C GLU A 84 -15.44 5.71 29.51
N LEU A 85 -15.09 4.43 29.46
CA LEU A 85 -15.82 3.36 30.15
C LEU A 85 -15.80 3.57 31.67
N ILE A 86 -14.62 3.86 32.24
CA ILE A 86 -14.52 4.17 33.68
C ILE A 86 -15.40 5.38 34.03
N ARG A 87 -15.36 6.43 33.22
CA ARG A 87 -16.22 7.62 33.43
C ARG A 87 -17.69 7.27 33.37
N ALA A 88 -18.11 6.45 32.39
CA ALA A 88 -19.51 6.10 32.20
C ALA A 88 -20.07 5.21 33.32
N PHE A 89 -19.30 4.28 33.86
CA PHE A 89 -19.76 3.30 34.83
C PHE A 89 -19.42 3.65 36.28
N ALA A 90 -18.23 4.16 36.52
CA ALA A 90 -17.75 4.52 37.87
C ALA A 90 -17.80 6.04 38.15
N GLY A 91 -17.59 6.89 37.12
CA GLY A 91 -17.73 8.34 37.11
C GLY A 91 -17.47 9.04 38.43
N PRO A 92 -17.96 10.26 38.64
CA PRO A 92 -17.77 10.95 39.92
C PRO A 92 -18.58 10.32 41.07
N THR A 93 -19.51 9.41 40.78
CA THR A 93 -20.37 8.79 41.80
C THR A 93 -19.60 7.83 42.71
N TYR A 94 -18.69 7.03 42.18
CA TYR A 94 -18.01 5.95 42.92
C TYR A 94 -16.52 6.14 43.05
N ILE A 95 -15.89 7.06 42.26
CA ILE A 95 -14.48 7.37 42.31
C ILE A 95 -14.25 8.87 42.39
N THR A 96 -13.11 9.27 42.99
CA THR A 96 -12.66 10.67 43.03
C THR A 96 -11.62 10.88 41.95
N TYR A 97 -11.79 11.89 41.11
CA TYR A 97 -10.81 12.34 40.13
C TYR A 97 -10.97 13.84 39.88
N ASP A 98 -9.94 14.47 39.35
CA ASP A 98 -9.97 15.88 38.97
C ASP A 98 -10.74 16.02 37.65
N GLU A 99 -11.86 16.75 37.67
CA GLU A 99 -12.72 16.92 36.49
C GLU A 99 -12.03 17.70 35.35
N GLN A 100 -11.07 18.58 35.67
CA GLN A 100 -10.32 19.34 34.67
C GLN A 100 -9.27 18.48 33.95
N VAL A 101 -8.67 17.54 34.68
CA VAL A 101 -7.67 16.61 34.12
C VAL A 101 -8.32 15.36 33.54
N GLY A 102 -9.48 14.97 34.06
CA GLY A 102 -10.19 13.76 33.71
C GLY A 102 -9.51 12.48 34.23
N ILE A 103 -10.00 11.33 33.77
CA ILE A 103 -9.47 10.02 34.16
C ILE A 103 -8.25 9.71 33.29
N GLN A 104 -7.06 9.69 33.89
CA GLN A 104 -5.78 9.48 33.22
C GLN A 104 -5.08 8.19 33.68
N PRO A 105 -4.32 7.54 32.80
CA PRO A 105 -3.43 6.45 33.22
C PRO A 105 -2.38 6.93 34.21
N VAL A 106 -2.13 6.12 35.23
CA VAL A 106 -1.14 6.44 36.27
C VAL A 106 0.27 5.96 35.92
N TRP A 107 1.27 6.64 36.48
CA TRP A 107 2.62 6.10 36.57
C TRP A 107 2.66 5.06 37.68
N LEU A 108 3.13 3.87 37.36
CA LEU A 108 3.27 2.76 38.30
C LEU A 108 4.64 2.86 38.99
N ASP A 109 4.66 2.69 40.32
CA ASP A 109 5.87 2.74 41.10
C ASP A 109 6.73 1.48 40.89
N PRO A 110 7.93 1.60 40.31
CA PRO A 110 8.80 0.46 40.10
C PRO A 110 9.34 -0.19 41.38
N ALA A 111 9.27 0.54 42.51
CA ALA A 111 9.67 0.01 43.83
C ALA A 111 8.56 -0.88 44.45
N ASP A 112 7.30 -0.67 44.05
CA ASP A 112 6.17 -1.49 44.52
C ASP A 112 6.10 -2.80 43.68
N PRO A 113 6.23 -3.98 44.32
CA PRO A 113 6.28 -5.24 43.58
C PRO A 113 4.99 -5.56 42.82
N ILE A 114 3.82 -5.08 43.27
CA ILE A 114 2.54 -5.29 42.61
C ILE A 114 2.40 -4.35 41.40
N GLU A 115 2.74 -3.08 41.55
CA GLU A 115 2.72 -2.13 40.44
C GLU A 115 3.78 -2.48 39.38
N ARG A 116 4.94 -2.98 39.80
CA ARG A 116 5.94 -3.56 38.87
C ARG A 116 5.38 -4.75 38.10
N ALA A 117 4.66 -5.68 38.76
CA ALA A 117 4.03 -6.80 38.07
C ALA A 117 3.00 -6.37 37.03
N ILE A 118 2.22 -5.30 37.31
CA ILE A 118 1.28 -4.73 36.34
C ILE A 118 2.05 -4.14 35.14
N ARG A 119 3.11 -3.38 35.40
CA ARG A 119 3.94 -2.77 34.34
C ARG A 119 4.60 -3.81 33.45
N ASP A 120 5.15 -4.87 34.03
CA ASP A 120 5.78 -5.95 33.28
C ASP A 120 4.78 -6.71 32.40
N TYR A 121 3.52 -6.82 32.84
CA TYR A 121 2.46 -7.52 32.11
C TYR A 121 1.78 -6.65 31.05
N ALA A 122 1.46 -5.39 31.38
CA ALA A 122 0.60 -4.54 30.54
C ALA A 122 1.34 -3.34 29.91
N GLY A 123 2.60 -3.12 30.28
CA GLY A 123 3.38 -1.99 29.82
C GLY A 123 3.07 -0.69 30.57
N GLU A 124 3.77 0.38 30.18
CA GLU A 124 3.62 1.69 30.81
C GLU A 124 2.37 2.41 30.32
N ARG A 125 1.76 3.21 31.21
CA ARG A 125 0.63 4.10 30.92
C ARG A 125 -0.61 3.40 30.33
N THR A 126 -0.82 2.12 30.60
CA THR A 126 -2.02 1.37 30.21
C THR A 126 -3.02 1.21 31.36
N THR A 127 -2.62 1.59 32.58
CA THR A 127 -3.32 1.28 33.82
C THR A 127 -3.89 2.54 34.47
N PHE A 128 -5.14 2.44 34.89
CA PHE A 128 -5.85 3.45 35.68
C PHE A 128 -5.95 2.96 37.12
N ARG A 129 -5.65 3.82 38.09
CA ARG A 129 -5.77 3.53 39.52
C ARG A 129 -6.96 4.29 40.07
N LEU A 130 -8.00 3.56 40.47
CA LEU A 130 -9.23 4.12 40.98
C LEU A 130 -9.22 4.08 42.51
N GLU A 131 -9.56 5.20 43.11
CA GLU A 131 -9.75 5.32 44.55
C GLU A 131 -11.21 5.61 44.87
N THR A 132 -11.73 4.99 45.93
CA THR A 132 -13.09 5.16 46.37
C THR A 132 -13.14 5.47 47.88
N GLY A 133 -14.30 5.82 48.39
CA GLY A 133 -14.51 6.06 49.83
C GLY A 133 -14.08 4.88 50.71
N ARG A 134 -13.79 5.16 51.99
CA ARG A 134 -13.21 4.17 52.92
C ARG A 134 -14.17 3.13 53.43
N THR A 135 -15.51 3.36 53.33
CA THR A 135 -16.51 2.41 53.83
C THR A 135 -16.59 1.15 52.94
N LEU A 136 -17.02 0.07 53.54
CA LEU A 136 -17.25 -1.19 52.83
C LEU A 136 -18.33 -1.03 51.72
N GLU A 137 -19.29 -0.18 51.96
CA GLU A 137 -20.37 0.14 51.00
C GLU A 137 -19.81 0.82 49.75
N HIS A 138 -18.93 1.84 49.89
CA HIS A 138 -18.29 2.50 48.75
C HIS A 138 -17.48 1.49 47.91
N ARG A 139 -16.72 0.62 48.57
CA ARG A 139 -15.91 -0.42 47.88
C ARG A 139 -16.80 -1.41 47.13
N ARG A 140 -17.94 -1.78 47.70
CA ARG A 140 -18.91 -2.67 47.07
C ARG A 140 -19.57 -2.02 45.85
N ASN A 141 -20.04 -0.79 45.98
CA ASN A 141 -20.71 -0.07 44.92
C ASN A 141 -19.76 0.14 43.70
N LEU A 142 -18.49 0.45 43.94
CA LEU A 142 -17.49 0.52 42.89
C LEU A 142 -17.27 -0.83 42.21
N ALA A 143 -17.17 -1.93 42.99
CA ALA A 143 -16.99 -3.26 42.43
C ALA A 143 -18.18 -3.67 41.55
N GLU A 144 -19.43 -3.43 41.99
CA GLU A 144 -20.64 -3.69 41.23
C GLU A 144 -20.71 -2.87 39.93
N ALA A 145 -20.30 -1.60 39.97
CA ALA A 145 -20.24 -0.75 38.78
C ALA A 145 -19.22 -1.26 37.75
N LEU A 146 -18.03 -1.67 38.18
CA LEU A 146 -17.00 -2.22 37.33
C LEU A 146 -17.32 -3.61 36.80
N GLU A 147 -18.00 -4.43 37.58
CA GLU A 147 -18.52 -5.73 37.11
C GLU A 147 -19.62 -5.53 36.05
N LEU A 148 -20.52 -4.55 36.23
CA LEU A 148 -21.50 -4.18 35.21
C LEU A 148 -20.80 -3.69 33.94
N MET A 149 -19.75 -2.90 34.05
CA MET A 149 -18.92 -2.46 32.90
C MET A 149 -18.38 -3.67 32.13
N GLN A 150 -17.73 -4.62 32.81
CA GLN A 150 -17.20 -5.81 32.16
C GLN A 150 -18.28 -6.66 31.49
N ARG A 151 -19.37 -6.92 32.20
CA ARG A 151 -20.52 -7.67 31.65
C ARG A 151 -21.13 -6.99 30.43
N THR A 152 -21.23 -5.66 30.45
CA THR A 152 -21.77 -4.89 29.32
C THR A 152 -20.82 -4.96 28.11
N GLN A 153 -19.52 -4.89 28.34
CA GLN A 153 -18.53 -5.04 27.26
C GLN A 153 -18.53 -6.48 26.70
N ALA A 154 -18.56 -7.50 27.55
CA ALA A 154 -18.58 -8.91 27.12
C ALA A 154 -19.84 -9.27 26.33
N ARG A 155 -20.99 -8.62 26.62
CA ARG A 155 -22.26 -8.82 25.91
C ARG A 155 -22.39 -7.96 24.66
N ARG A 156 -21.46 -7.05 24.40
CA ARG A 156 -21.47 -6.30 23.15
C ARG A 156 -21.39 -7.28 21.99
N PRO A 157 -22.31 -7.20 21.03
CA PRO A 157 -22.13 -7.96 19.80
C PRO A 157 -20.75 -7.62 19.24
N PRO A 158 -19.98 -8.63 18.78
CA PRO A 158 -18.70 -8.36 18.15
C PRO A 158 -18.95 -7.27 17.11
N ARG A 159 -18.20 -6.18 17.20
CA ARG A 159 -18.29 -5.12 16.20
C ARG A 159 -17.89 -5.76 14.87
N MET A 160 -18.87 -6.19 14.10
CA MET A 160 -18.70 -6.56 12.69
C MET A 160 -18.43 -5.28 11.89
N TRP A 161 -17.36 -4.57 12.25
CA TRP A 161 -16.89 -3.38 11.54
C TRP A 161 -16.13 -3.72 10.28
N ARG A 162 -15.96 -5.00 9.99
CA ARG A 162 -15.40 -5.49 8.76
C ARG A 162 -16.45 -6.34 8.08
N VAL A 163 -17.41 -5.71 7.43
CA VAL A 163 -17.95 -6.30 6.22
C VAL A 163 -16.72 -6.52 5.34
N ALA A 164 -16.37 -7.78 5.11
CA ALA A 164 -15.27 -8.11 4.23
C ALA A 164 -15.54 -7.38 2.92
N LYS A 165 -14.61 -6.55 2.46
CA LYS A 165 -14.76 -5.86 1.18
C LYS A 165 -15.00 -6.92 0.12
N PRO A 166 -15.98 -6.76 -0.79
CA PRO A 166 -16.15 -7.68 -1.91
C PRO A 166 -14.85 -7.82 -2.70
N ILE A 167 -14.56 -9.01 -3.21
CA ILE A 167 -13.34 -9.29 -3.98
C ILE A 167 -13.16 -8.29 -5.13
N GLY A 168 -14.25 -7.96 -5.85
CA GLY A 168 -14.18 -6.95 -6.92
C GLY A 168 -13.73 -5.57 -6.45
N ARG A 169 -14.14 -5.17 -5.24
CA ARG A 169 -13.69 -3.92 -4.62
C ARG A 169 -12.21 -3.97 -4.25
N LEU A 170 -11.75 -5.09 -3.67
CA LEU A 170 -10.33 -5.28 -3.36
C LEU A 170 -9.46 -5.29 -4.62
N LEU A 171 -9.94 -5.87 -5.73
CA LEU A 171 -9.23 -5.84 -7.02
C LEU A 171 -9.12 -4.41 -7.56
N ALA A 172 -10.20 -3.62 -7.50
CA ALA A 172 -10.16 -2.22 -7.91
C ALA A 172 -9.17 -1.39 -7.05
N GLU A 173 -9.17 -1.61 -5.74
CA GLU A 173 -8.24 -0.97 -4.82
C GLU A 173 -6.78 -1.40 -5.08
N PHE A 174 -6.57 -2.68 -5.43
CA PHE A 174 -5.28 -3.21 -5.82
C PHE A 174 -4.76 -2.51 -7.08
N ASP A 175 -5.58 -2.45 -8.14
CA ASP A 175 -5.20 -1.80 -9.39
C ASP A 175 -4.95 -0.29 -9.23
N ALA A 176 -5.77 0.38 -8.43
CA ALA A 176 -5.57 1.78 -8.09
C ALA A 176 -4.24 2.01 -7.35
N SER A 177 -3.92 1.14 -6.38
CA SER A 177 -2.65 1.23 -5.63
C SER A 177 -1.43 1.01 -6.53
N LEU A 178 -1.51 0.06 -7.47
CA LEU A 178 -0.44 -0.17 -8.45
C LEU A 178 -0.26 1.02 -9.40
N SER A 179 -1.36 1.56 -9.92
CA SER A 179 -1.31 2.72 -10.82
C SER A 179 -0.80 3.99 -10.11
N ALA A 180 -1.05 4.09 -8.81
CA ALA A 180 -0.49 5.14 -7.96
C ALA A 180 0.96 4.86 -7.52
N GLY A 181 1.53 3.69 -7.83
CA GLY A 181 2.87 3.29 -7.40
C GLY A 181 3.00 3.00 -5.90
N ALA A 182 1.87 2.76 -5.20
CA ALA A 182 1.85 2.56 -3.76
C ALA A 182 2.17 1.09 -3.40
N GLU A 183 3.45 0.82 -3.16
CA GLU A 183 3.94 -0.54 -2.93
C GLU A 183 3.36 -1.20 -1.66
N ALA A 184 3.45 -0.53 -0.52
CA ALA A 184 2.95 -1.08 0.74
C ALA A 184 1.43 -1.22 0.72
N ALA A 185 0.70 -0.25 0.13
CA ALA A 185 -0.74 -0.35 -0.02
C ALA A 185 -1.15 -1.55 -0.88
N SER A 186 -0.46 -1.79 -2.01
CA SER A 186 -0.73 -2.94 -2.88
C SER A 186 -0.45 -4.28 -2.19
N SER A 187 0.58 -4.34 -1.32
CA SER A 187 0.87 -5.53 -0.51
C SER A 187 -0.25 -5.83 0.49
N VAL A 188 -0.69 -4.82 1.25
CA VAL A 188 -1.80 -4.97 2.21
C VAL A 188 -3.08 -5.42 1.52
N VAL A 189 -3.39 -4.87 0.34
CA VAL A 189 -4.59 -5.29 -0.41
C VAL A 189 -4.45 -6.72 -0.92
N LEU A 190 -3.25 -7.15 -1.32
CA LEU A 190 -2.99 -8.54 -1.73
C LEU A 190 -3.22 -9.52 -0.57
N ASP A 191 -2.80 -9.17 0.65
CA ASP A 191 -3.08 -9.97 1.86
C ASP A 191 -4.57 -10.05 2.15
N HIS A 192 -5.32 -8.94 1.95
CA HIS A 192 -6.78 -8.94 2.09
C HIS A 192 -7.46 -9.81 1.03
N LEU A 193 -6.96 -9.85 -0.21
CA LEU A 193 -7.45 -10.72 -1.28
C LEU A 193 -7.22 -12.20 -0.94
N ALA A 194 -6.05 -12.53 -0.39
CA ALA A 194 -5.75 -13.87 0.12
C ALA A 194 -6.72 -14.28 1.24
N ALA A 195 -6.94 -13.40 2.22
CA ALA A 195 -7.88 -13.62 3.31
C ALA A 195 -9.34 -13.70 2.85
N ALA A 196 -9.70 -13.04 1.74
CA ALA A 196 -11.03 -13.10 1.13
C ALA A 196 -11.28 -14.40 0.31
N GLY A 197 -10.30 -15.31 0.25
CA GLY A 197 -10.46 -16.62 -0.39
C GLY A 197 -10.20 -16.63 -1.90
N VAL A 198 -9.43 -15.68 -2.42
CA VAL A 198 -8.94 -15.73 -3.81
C VAL A 198 -8.03 -16.95 -3.95
N THR A 199 -8.21 -17.72 -5.02
CA THR A 199 -7.46 -18.95 -5.25
C THR A 199 -5.96 -18.71 -5.37
N ALA A 200 -5.14 -19.70 -5.04
CA ALA A 200 -3.69 -19.62 -5.11
C ALA A 200 -3.20 -19.22 -6.52
N ALA A 201 -3.82 -19.75 -7.58
CA ALA A 201 -3.51 -19.41 -8.97
C ALA A 201 -3.77 -17.92 -9.26
N ASN A 202 -4.92 -17.39 -8.86
CA ASN A 202 -5.22 -15.98 -9.04
C ASN A 202 -4.34 -15.07 -8.19
N LEU A 203 -3.96 -15.50 -6.99
CA LEU A 203 -3.00 -14.76 -6.16
C LEU A 203 -1.60 -14.74 -6.79
N ALA A 204 -1.15 -15.85 -7.39
CA ALA A 204 0.10 -15.88 -8.16
C ALA A 204 0.06 -14.88 -9.33
N ASN A 205 -1.05 -14.85 -10.09
CA ASN A 205 -1.26 -13.88 -11.17
C ASN A 205 -1.20 -12.43 -10.67
N LEU A 206 -1.81 -12.14 -9.52
CA LEU A 206 -1.79 -10.80 -8.92
C LEU A 206 -0.40 -10.42 -8.39
N LYS A 207 0.35 -11.39 -7.83
CA LYS A 207 1.75 -11.17 -7.44
C LYS A 207 2.63 -10.84 -8.65
N ILE A 208 2.51 -11.60 -9.74
CA ILE A 208 3.24 -11.33 -10.99
C ILE A 208 2.89 -9.95 -11.53
N LYS A 209 1.59 -9.61 -11.62
CA LYS A 209 1.12 -8.29 -12.05
C LYS A 209 1.70 -7.17 -11.15
N ARG A 210 1.74 -7.38 -9.85
CA ARG A 210 2.29 -6.40 -8.91
C ARG A 210 3.78 -6.19 -9.15
N LEU A 211 4.55 -7.26 -9.25
CA LEU A 211 5.99 -7.19 -9.46
C LEU A 211 6.34 -6.56 -10.82
N ASP A 212 5.60 -6.89 -11.88
CA ASP A 212 5.74 -6.26 -13.19
C ASP A 212 5.51 -4.74 -13.10
N ARG A 213 4.42 -4.31 -12.46
CA ARG A 213 4.11 -2.89 -12.28
C ARG A 213 5.11 -2.12 -11.42
N LEU A 214 5.79 -2.81 -10.52
CA LEU A 214 6.87 -2.27 -9.70
C LEU A 214 8.24 -2.35 -10.39
N GLY A 215 8.33 -2.92 -11.62
CA GLY A 215 9.59 -3.09 -12.35
C GLY A 215 10.53 -4.14 -11.75
N ARG A 216 9.99 -5.11 -10.97
CA ARG A 216 10.77 -6.12 -10.25
C ARG A 216 10.89 -7.41 -11.06
N SER A 217 11.49 -7.33 -12.25
CA SER A 217 11.60 -8.45 -13.20
C SER A 217 12.32 -9.66 -12.60
N GLU A 218 13.41 -9.45 -11.88
CA GLU A 218 14.17 -10.55 -11.27
C GLU A 218 13.34 -11.30 -10.20
N GLU A 219 12.54 -10.59 -9.41
CA GLU A 219 11.67 -11.20 -8.41
C GLU A 219 10.54 -12.03 -9.05
N ILE A 220 10.07 -11.66 -10.26
CA ILE A 220 9.10 -12.48 -11.01
C ILE A 220 9.75 -13.83 -11.35
N LEU A 221 10.99 -13.82 -11.86
CA LEU A 221 11.70 -15.04 -12.25
C LEU A 221 12.05 -15.93 -11.07
N GLN A 222 12.12 -15.38 -9.86
CA GLN A 222 12.40 -16.08 -8.61
C GLN A 222 11.15 -16.54 -7.84
N LEU A 223 9.93 -16.20 -8.31
CA LEU A 223 8.71 -16.61 -7.64
C LEU A 223 8.59 -18.14 -7.55
N PRO A 224 8.40 -18.71 -6.35
CA PRO A 224 8.23 -20.15 -6.18
C PRO A 224 7.04 -20.70 -6.98
N GLU A 225 5.98 -19.90 -7.12
CA GLU A 225 4.75 -20.29 -7.81
C GLU A 225 4.85 -20.20 -9.33
N LEU A 226 5.93 -19.64 -9.89
CA LEU A 226 6.06 -19.38 -11.34
C LEU A 226 5.99 -20.66 -12.18
N ALA A 227 6.67 -21.72 -11.75
CA ALA A 227 6.70 -22.99 -12.47
C ALA A 227 5.31 -23.62 -12.59
N ASP A 228 4.51 -23.55 -11.53
CA ASP A 228 3.14 -24.05 -11.52
C ASP A 228 2.20 -23.12 -12.30
N ALA A 229 2.42 -21.81 -12.23
CA ALA A 229 1.60 -20.82 -12.90
C ALA A 229 1.68 -20.96 -14.43
N VAL A 230 2.87 -21.15 -15.00
CA VAL A 230 3.05 -21.27 -16.46
C VAL A 230 2.47 -22.55 -17.05
N GLN A 231 2.14 -23.56 -16.24
CA GLN A 231 1.44 -24.76 -16.67
C GLN A 231 -0.08 -24.58 -16.74
N GLN A 232 -0.59 -23.45 -16.30
CA GLN A 232 -2.01 -23.13 -16.31
C GLN A 232 -2.33 -22.16 -17.45
N ASP A 233 -3.64 -22.02 -17.77
CA ASP A 233 -4.06 -21.01 -18.73
C ASP A 233 -3.98 -19.62 -18.10
N LEU A 234 -2.84 -18.95 -18.32
CA LEU A 234 -2.56 -17.62 -17.81
C LEU A 234 -3.28 -16.54 -18.63
N PRO A 235 -3.81 -15.49 -17.98
CA PRO A 235 -4.26 -14.29 -18.68
C PRO A 235 -3.12 -13.65 -19.49
N LEU A 236 -3.44 -13.14 -20.69
CA LEU A 236 -2.44 -12.54 -21.58
C LEU A 236 -1.54 -11.48 -20.90
N PRO A 237 -2.07 -10.54 -20.08
CA PRO A 237 -1.21 -9.57 -19.38
C PRO A 237 -0.21 -10.21 -18.39
N VAL A 238 -0.54 -11.37 -17.84
CA VAL A 238 0.36 -12.10 -16.93
C VAL A 238 1.44 -12.83 -17.73
N LYS A 239 1.08 -13.44 -18.87
CA LYS A 239 2.04 -14.03 -19.81
C LYS A 239 3.03 -12.98 -20.30
N GLU A 240 2.51 -11.79 -20.68
CA GLU A 240 3.33 -10.66 -21.11
C GLU A 240 4.28 -10.18 -20.01
N ALA A 241 3.81 -10.05 -18.76
CA ALA A 241 4.64 -9.67 -17.63
C ALA A 241 5.81 -10.65 -17.38
N ILE A 242 5.53 -11.95 -17.48
CA ILE A 242 6.56 -12.99 -17.37
C ILE A 242 7.60 -12.87 -18.49
N LEU A 243 7.13 -12.71 -19.73
CA LEU A 243 8.00 -12.55 -20.89
C LEU A 243 8.82 -11.27 -20.84
N ASN A 244 8.24 -10.16 -20.37
CA ASN A 244 8.97 -8.90 -20.14
C ASN A 244 10.06 -9.06 -19.07
N ALA A 245 9.80 -9.87 -18.02
CA ALA A 245 10.81 -10.17 -17.02
C ALA A 245 11.99 -10.98 -17.60
N VAL A 246 11.72 -11.92 -18.51
CA VAL A 246 12.77 -12.63 -19.25
C VAL A 246 13.51 -11.68 -20.18
N TYR A 247 12.78 -10.80 -20.91
CA TYR A 247 13.39 -9.82 -21.80
C TYR A 247 14.38 -8.92 -21.08
N ALA A 248 14.08 -8.48 -19.86
CA ALA A 248 14.99 -7.66 -19.06
C ALA A 248 16.37 -8.31 -18.87
N ALA A 249 16.43 -9.65 -18.81
CA ALA A 249 17.70 -10.39 -18.77
C ALA A 249 18.39 -10.51 -20.15
N LEU A 250 17.61 -10.39 -21.23
CA LEU A 250 18.09 -10.53 -22.62
C LEU A 250 18.37 -9.18 -23.29
N GLU A 251 17.91 -8.07 -22.72
CA GLU A 251 17.94 -6.74 -23.36
C GLU A 251 19.33 -6.35 -23.83
N GLN A 252 20.35 -6.52 -22.99
CA GLN A 252 21.71 -6.14 -23.34
C GLN A 252 22.27 -6.96 -24.52
N PRO A 253 22.28 -8.31 -24.49
CA PRO A 253 22.82 -9.08 -25.62
C PRO A 253 21.99 -8.89 -26.90
N LEU A 254 20.67 -8.70 -26.82
CA LEU A 254 19.85 -8.41 -27.99
C LEU A 254 20.15 -7.03 -28.59
N ALA A 255 20.38 -6.01 -27.77
CA ALA A 255 20.75 -4.68 -28.22
C ALA A 255 22.16 -4.64 -28.84
N GLU A 256 23.10 -5.46 -28.34
CA GLU A 256 24.45 -5.60 -28.86
C GLU A 256 24.51 -6.53 -30.09
N GLY A 257 23.40 -7.23 -30.41
CA GLY A 257 23.31 -8.18 -31.52
C GLY A 257 24.02 -9.52 -31.23
N ASP A 258 24.31 -9.81 -29.96
CA ASP A 258 24.94 -11.07 -29.53
C ASP A 258 23.86 -12.15 -29.32
N LEU A 259 23.38 -12.75 -30.42
CA LEU A 259 22.39 -13.83 -30.37
C LEU A 259 22.87 -15.08 -29.60
N PRO A 260 24.15 -15.53 -29.70
CA PRO A 260 24.65 -16.62 -28.87
C PRO A 260 24.52 -16.35 -27.37
N ALA A 261 24.91 -15.17 -26.89
CA ALA A 261 24.74 -14.77 -25.50
C ALA A 261 23.26 -14.66 -25.09
N ALA A 262 22.40 -14.14 -25.98
CA ALA A 262 20.96 -14.07 -25.74
C ALA A 262 20.36 -15.47 -25.57
N ARG A 263 20.74 -16.42 -26.43
CA ARG A 263 20.29 -17.83 -26.35
C ARG A 263 20.74 -18.50 -25.05
N ALA A 264 21.99 -18.33 -24.65
CA ALA A 264 22.50 -18.88 -23.39
C ALA A 264 21.75 -18.31 -22.18
N ARG A 265 21.45 -17.02 -22.17
CA ARG A 265 20.65 -16.41 -21.09
C ARG A 265 19.19 -16.85 -21.10
N LEU A 266 18.59 -17.04 -22.27
CA LEU A 266 17.25 -17.59 -22.38
C LEU A 266 17.19 -19.00 -21.79
N GLU A 267 18.18 -19.84 -22.09
CA GLU A 267 18.29 -21.20 -21.52
C GLU A 267 18.44 -21.17 -20.00
N GLU A 268 19.20 -20.23 -19.45
CA GLU A 268 19.39 -20.07 -18.00
C GLU A 268 18.14 -19.56 -17.30
N ARG A 269 17.49 -18.49 -17.83
CA ARG A 269 16.45 -17.72 -17.15
C ARG A 269 15.02 -17.97 -17.65
N GLY A 270 14.88 -18.53 -18.84
CA GLY A 270 13.61 -18.70 -19.56
C GLY A 270 13.22 -20.15 -19.82
N ARG A 271 13.60 -21.12 -19.00
CA ARG A 271 13.31 -22.57 -19.19
C ARG A 271 11.83 -22.89 -19.35
N PHE A 272 10.95 -22.02 -18.86
CA PHE A 272 9.50 -22.15 -18.95
C PHE A 272 8.91 -21.46 -20.19
N VAL A 273 9.69 -20.68 -20.95
CA VAL A 273 9.19 -19.94 -22.13
C VAL A 273 8.60 -20.86 -23.21
N PRO A 274 9.12 -22.08 -23.44
CA PRO A 274 8.48 -23.01 -24.39
C PRO A 274 7.00 -23.27 -24.11
N ALA A 275 6.58 -23.31 -22.83
CA ALA A 275 5.18 -23.47 -22.46
C ALA A 275 4.30 -22.24 -22.78
N LEU A 276 4.90 -21.11 -23.13
CA LEU A 276 4.21 -19.87 -23.50
C LEU A 276 4.19 -19.60 -25.02
N LEU A 277 4.78 -20.48 -25.85
CA LEU A 277 4.84 -20.29 -27.31
C LEU A 277 3.46 -20.29 -28.01
N ASP A 278 2.46 -20.96 -27.45
CA ASP A 278 1.09 -20.96 -27.97
C ASP A 278 0.34 -19.63 -27.72
N THR A 279 1.00 -18.64 -27.11
CA THR A 279 0.42 -17.32 -26.86
C THR A 279 0.29 -16.47 -28.12
N ALA A 280 0.73 -16.97 -29.27
CA ALA A 280 0.72 -16.30 -30.57
C ALA A 280 -0.71 -16.05 -31.09
N GLY A 281 -1.22 -14.89 -30.87
CA GLY A 281 -2.54 -14.42 -31.34
C GLY A 281 -2.98 -13.20 -30.54
N GLY A 282 -2.31 -12.92 -29.41
CA GLY A 282 -2.54 -11.73 -28.61
C GLY A 282 -1.73 -10.53 -29.12
N LYS A 283 -2.17 -9.33 -28.78
CA LYS A 283 -1.41 -8.10 -28.96
C LYS A 283 -0.29 -8.08 -27.92
N LEU A 284 0.86 -8.66 -28.24
CA LEU A 284 2.05 -8.66 -27.38
C LEU A 284 2.92 -7.43 -27.65
N GLY A 285 3.50 -6.86 -26.62
CA GLY A 285 4.52 -5.83 -26.76
C GLY A 285 5.84 -6.37 -27.34
N ILE A 286 6.68 -5.47 -27.87
CA ILE A 286 7.97 -5.78 -28.49
C ILE A 286 8.88 -6.65 -27.60
N PRO A 287 9.01 -6.39 -26.27
CA PRO A 287 9.82 -7.22 -25.40
C PRO A 287 9.38 -8.67 -25.35
N ALA A 288 8.07 -8.91 -25.10
CA ALA A 288 7.50 -10.23 -25.03
C ALA A 288 7.63 -10.98 -26.37
N LEU A 289 7.34 -10.29 -27.47
CA LEU A 289 7.47 -10.84 -28.82
C LEU A 289 8.93 -11.23 -29.14
N SER A 290 9.92 -10.42 -28.74
CA SER A 290 11.33 -10.72 -28.93
C SER A 290 11.75 -12.00 -28.19
N VAL A 291 11.26 -12.22 -26.96
CA VAL A 291 11.56 -13.45 -26.19
C VAL A 291 10.98 -14.67 -26.90
N LEU A 292 9.72 -14.59 -27.34
CA LEU A 292 9.06 -15.71 -28.02
C LEU A 292 9.69 -16.00 -29.38
N LEU A 293 10.06 -14.98 -30.15
CA LEU A 293 10.81 -15.16 -31.41
C LEU A 293 12.15 -15.85 -31.15
N LEU A 294 12.93 -15.40 -30.16
CA LEU A 294 14.19 -16.05 -29.81
C LEU A 294 13.98 -17.52 -29.38
N ALA A 295 12.94 -17.78 -28.56
CA ALA A 295 12.64 -19.14 -28.15
C ALA A 295 12.24 -20.02 -29.32
N ALA A 296 11.41 -19.52 -30.23
CA ALA A 296 10.99 -20.27 -31.42
C ALA A 296 12.16 -20.55 -32.37
N THR A 297 13.13 -19.61 -32.51
CA THR A 297 14.37 -19.87 -33.29
C THR A 297 15.25 -20.93 -32.62
N VAL A 298 15.37 -20.92 -31.29
CA VAL A 298 16.15 -21.92 -30.55
C VAL A 298 15.57 -23.34 -30.64
N LEU A 299 14.24 -23.43 -30.65
CA LEU A 299 13.51 -24.69 -30.71
C LEU A 299 13.25 -25.17 -32.13
N GLU A 300 13.61 -24.36 -33.13
CA GLU A 300 13.33 -24.61 -34.55
C GLU A 300 11.83 -24.88 -34.81
N ASP A 301 10.93 -24.26 -33.99
CA ASP A 301 9.46 -24.39 -34.12
C ASP A 301 8.96 -23.48 -35.24
N LEU A 302 9.01 -23.97 -36.47
CA LEU A 302 8.57 -23.23 -37.65
C LEU A 302 7.09 -22.79 -37.60
N PRO A 303 6.12 -23.60 -37.10
CA PRO A 303 4.75 -23.15 -36.91
C PRO A 303 4.62 -21.96 -35.95
N ALA A 304 5.28 -22.01 -34.79
CA ALA A 304 5.27 -20.91 -33.85
C ALA A 304 5.96 -19.68 -34.42
N LEU A 305 7.12 -19.86 -35.07
CA LEU A 305 7.90 -18.78 -35.64
C LEU A 305 7.08 -18.04 -36.75
N ARG A 306 6.33 -18.78 -37.58
CA ARG A 306 5.47 -18.18 -38.59
C ARG A 306 4.34 -17.36 -37.99
N ARG A 307 3.63 -17.87 -36.99
CA ARG A 307 2.57 -17.13 -36.26
C ARG A 307 3.12 -15.86 -35.60
N LEU A 308 4.28 -15.93 -34.97
CA LEU A 308 4.92 -14.78 -34.32
C LEU A 308 5.38 -13.72 -35.35
N ALA A 309 5.92 -14.14 -36.48
CA ALA A 309 6.31 -13.26 -37.57
C ALA A 309 5.11 -12.53 -38.18
N GLU A 310 4.01 -13.24 -38.43
CA GLU A 310 2.73 -12.67 -38.88
C GLU A 310 2.18 -11.66 -37.85
N ALA A 311 2.22 -11.99 -36.56
CA ALA A 311 1.81 -11.07 -35.50
C ALA A 311 2.66 -9.82 -35.45
N ALA A 312 3.98 -9.93 -35.63
CA ALA A 312 4.91 -8.80 -35.68
C ALA A 312 4.63 -7.86 -36.87
N GLN A 313 4.35 -8.43 -38.01
CA GLN A 313 3.99 -7.68 -39.23
C GLN A 313 2.62 -7.01 -39.09
N GLY A 314 1.61 -7.74 -38.60
CA GLY A 314 0.26 -7.23 -38.42
C GLY A 314 0.14 -6.09 -37.40
N GLN A 315 1.11 -5.98 -36.48
CA GLN A 315 1.18 -4.91 -35.44
C GLN A 315 2.19 -3.80 -35.79
N ASP A 316 2.80 -3.83 -36.96
CA ASP A 316 3.87 -2.89 -37.38
C ASP A 316 5.05 -2.82 -36.41
N HIS A 317 5.37 -3.93 -35.74
CA HIS A 317 6.46 -4.03 -34.76
C HIS A 317 7.82 -4.37 -35.38
N THR A 318 7.87 -4.73 -36.68
CA THR A 318 9.07 -5.25 -37.35
C THR A 318 10.26 -4.30 -37.28
N GLY A 319 10.01 -2.98 -37.37
CA GLY A 319 11.05 -1.96 -37.29
C GLY A 319 11.60 -1.71 -35.87
N ALA A 320 10.89 -2.18 -34.84
CA ALA A 320 11.26 -1.98 -33.45
C ALA A 320 11.82 -3.25 -32.76
N LEU A 321 11.73 -4.41 -33.45
CA LEU A 321 12.37 -5.65 -32.99
C LEU A 321 13.91 -5.56 -33.11
N PRO A 322 14.67 -6.31 -32.27
CA PRO A 322 16.11 -6.42 -32.43
C PRO A 322 16.48 -6.90 -33.85
N PRO A 323 17.25 -6.11 -34.63
CA PRO A 323 17.39 -6.35 -36.09
C PRO A 323 17.97 -7.72 -36.43
N LEU A 324 18.98 -8.17 -35.69
CA LEU A 324 19.64 -9.46 -35.94
C LEU A 324 18.72 -10.64 -35.56
N LEU A 325 17.92 -10.51 -34.53
CA LEU A 325 16.92 -11.52 -34.15
C LEU A 325 15.86 -11.64 -35.25
N TRP A 326 15.36 -10.52 -35.77
CA TRP A 326 14.38 -10.50 -36.86
C TRP A 326 14.93 -11.11 -38.13
N GLN A 327 16.17 -10.78 -38.50
CA GLN A 327 16.86 -11.37 -39.66
C GLN A 327 17.06 -12.89 -39.51
N ASP A 328 17.44 -13.35 -38.32
CA ASP A 328 17.62 -14.78 -38.03
C ASP A 328 16.28 -15.54 -38.14
N ALA A 329 15.20 -14.97 -37.58
CA ALA A 329 13.86 -15.54 -37.70
C ALA A 329 13.39 -15.65 -39.17
N GLN A 330 13.61 -14.60 -39.95
CA GLN A 330 13.28 -14.61 -41.39
C GLN A 330 14.10 -15.64 -42.17
N ARG A 331 15.41 -15.78 -41.86
CA ARG A 331 16.26 -16.77 -42.48
C ARG A 331 15.75 -18.21 -42.23
N ILE A 332 15.45 -18.52 -40.97
CA ILE A 332 14.92 -19.85 -40.58
C ILE A 332 13.58 -20.16 -41.29
N LEU A 333 12.70 -19.17 -41.39
CA LEU A 333 11.43 -19.31 -42.11
C LEU A 333 11.66 -19.58 -43.61
N ALA A 334 12.56 -18.85 -44.23
CA ALA A 334 12.88 -19.04 -45.67
C ALA A 334 13.51 -20.43 -45.94
N GLU A 335 14.41 -20.87 -45.05
CA GLU A 335 14.99 -22.23 -45.13
C GLU A 335 13.95 -23.32 -44.93
N GLY A 336 13.00 -23.12 -44.00
CA GLY A 336 11.89 -24.05 -43.78
C GLY A 336 10.89 -24.10 -44.95
N ASP A 337 10.59 -22.96 -45.55
CA ASP A 337 9.73 -22.88 -46.73
C ASP A 337 10.38 -23.49 -47.97
N ALA A 338 11.70 -23.34 -48.14
CA ALA A 338 12.46 -23.98 -49.22
C ALA A 338 12.50 -25.50 -49.09
N ALA A 339 12.51 -26.02 -47.85
CA ALA A 339 12.49 -27.45 -47.58
C ALA A 339 11.08 -28.08 -47.72
N ALA A 340 10.02 -27.24 -47.65
CA ALA A 340 8.63 -27.66 -47.70
C ALA A 340 7.98 -27.61 -49.13
N LEU A 341 8.72 -27.18 -50.16
CA LEU A 341 8.19 -27.15 -51.53
C LEU A 341 8.06 -28.57 -52.08
N PRO A 342 6.82 -29.10 -52.32
CA PRO A 342 6.62 -30.30 -53.06
C PRO A 342 6.92 -30.07 -54.55
N PRO A 343 7.29 -31.11 -55.33
CA PRO A 343 7.50 -30.97 -56.76
C PRO A 343 6.19 -30.46 -57.41
N ALA A 344 6.38 -29.46 -58.29
CA ALA A 344 5.29 -28.84 -59.03
C ALA A 344 4.49 -29.89 -59.78
N ASP A 345 3.29 -30.20 -59.30
CA ASP A 345 2.14 -30.74 -60.02
C ASP A 345 1.07 -31.21 -59.02
N ALA A 346 0.16 -30.31 -58.64
CA ALA A 346 -1.18 -30.69 -58.13
C ALA A 346 -2.16 -29.51 -58.23
N ASP A 347 -3.22 -29.79 -58.95
CA ASP A 347 -4.38 -28.98 -59.30
C ASP A 347 -5.13 -28.37 -58.10
N PRO A 348 -5.64 -27.12 -58.16
CA PRO A 348 -6.34 -26.49 -57.02
C PRO A 348 -7.80 -27.00 -56.92
N GLY A 349 -8.10 -27.73 -55.87
CA GLY A 349 -9.47 -28.07 -55.48
C GLY A 349 -10.24 -26.89 -54.88
N PRO A 350 -11.59 -26.91 -54.89
CA PRO A 350 -12.43 -25.73 -54.71
C PRO A 350 -12.48 -25.21 -53.28
N GLN A 351 -12.41 -23.89 -53.16
CA GLN A 351 -12.65 -23.14 -51.92
C GLN A 351 -14.08 -23.34 -51.42
N VAL A 352 -14.20 -23.84 -50.19
CA VAL A 352 -15.46 -23.81 -49.44
C VAL A 352 -15.51 -22.50 -48.65
N ALA A 353 -16.46 -21.64 -48.98
CA ALA A 353 -16.81 -20.46 -48.21
C ALA A 353 -17.39 -20.91 -46.87
N ALA A 354 -16.75 -20.50 -45.78
CA ALA A 354 -17.34 -20.57 -44.46
C ALA A 354 -17.90 -19.17 -44.12
N ASP A 355 -19.22 -19.08 -44.27
CA ASP A 355 -20.04 -18.01 -43.71
C ASP A 355 -20.46 -18.48 -42.31
N ASP A 356 -20.12 -17.73 -41.30
CA ASP A 356 -20.84 -17.54 -40.04
C ASP A 356 -19.89 -16.88 -39.00
N THR A 357 -19.77 -15.56 -39.15
CA THR A 357 -19.21 -14.74 -38.04
C THR A 357 -20.37 -14.29 -37.18
N PRO A 358 -20.41 -14.59 -35.87
CA PRO A 358 -21.35 -13.95 -34.96
C PRO A 358 -21.05 -12.45 -34.94
N GLN A 359 -22.09 -11.63 -35.10
CA GLN A 359 -22.01 -10.18 -35.02
C GLN A 359 -21.32 -9.80 -33.72
N ALA A 360 -20.10 -9.26 -33.83
CA ALA A 360 -19.37 -8.66 -32.74
C ALA A 360 -20.19 -7.48 -32.19
N GLY A 361 -20.51 -7.53 -30.90
CA GLY A 361 -21.00 -6.38 -30.16
C GLY A 361 -20.04 -5.20 -30.34
N GLN A 362 -20.57 -3.99 -30.27
CA GLN A 362 -19.78 -2.76 -30.46
C GLN A 362 -18.60 -2.77 -29.52
N THR A 363 -17.40 -2.95 -30.02
CA THR A 363 -16.19 -2.94 -29.22
C THR A 363 -16.02 -1.55 -28.61
N VAL A 364 -15.89 -1.47 -27.28
CA VAL A 364 -15.61 -0.23 -26.54
C VAL A 364 -14.25 0.30 -26.98
N GLY A 365 -14.26 1.39 -27.77
CA GLY A 365 -13.06 1.94 -28.42
C GLY A 365 -12.60 3.30 -27.87
N SER A 366 -13.23 3.83 -26.81
CA SER A 366 -12.87 5.11 -26.21
C SER A 366 -13.35 5.22 -24.77
N TRP A 367 -12.80 6.19 -24.02
CA TRP A 367 -13.22 6.48 -22.66
C TRP A 367 -14.70 6.87 -22.51
N PRO A 368 -15.28 7.74 -23.39
CA PRO A 368 -16.72 8.02 -23.34
C PRO A 368 -17.56 6.77 -23.62
N ALA A 369 -17.18 5.94 -24.60
CA ALA A 369 -17.89 4.70 -24.89
C ALA A 369 -17.81 3.71 -23.70
N PHE A 370 -16.69 3.68 -22.98
CA PHE A 370 -16.53 2.90 -21.76
C PHE A 370 -17.53 3.34 -20.68
N LEU A 371 -17.60 4.64 -20.36
CA LEU A 371 -18.53 5.15 -19.35
C LEU A 371 -20.00 4.97 -19.76
N ALA A 372 -20.31 5.11 -21.04
CA ALA A 372 -21.64 4.82 -21.57
C ALA A 372 -22.02 3.32 -21.41
N ALA A 373 -21.10 2.41 -21.68
CA ALA A 373 -21.28 0.97 -21.46
C ALA A 373 -21.49 0.66 -19.96
N VAL A 374 -20.71 1.30 -19.08
CA VAL A 374 -20.87 1.19 -17.61
C VAL A 374 -22.24 1.70 -17.17
N ALA A 375 -22.68 2.85 -17.65
CA ALA A 375 -24.00 3.42 -17.35
C ALA A 375 -25.15 2.49 -17.81
N ALA A 376 -24.96 1.80 -18.94
CA ALA A 376 -25.91 0.83 -19.47
C ALA A 376 -25.86 -0.55 -18.75
N GLY A 377 -24.95 -0.74 -17.79
CA GLY A 377 -24.75 -2.03 -17.10
C GLY A 377 -24.14 -3.12 -17.98
N SER A 378 -23.47 -2.75 -19.09
CA SER A 378 -22.83 -3.69 -20.01
C SER A 378 -21.50 -4.21 -19.43
N SER A 379 -21.27 -5.52 -19.56
CA SER A 379 -19.99 -6.14 -19.18
C SER A 379 -18.84 -5.82 -20.15
N GLU A 380 -19.12 -5.26 -21.32
CA GLU A 380 -18.11 -4.93 -22.34
C GLU A 380 -17.10 -3.90 -21.84
N GLY A 381 -17.55 -2.91 -21.03
CA GLY A 381 -16.66 -1.93 -20.39
C GLY A 381 -15.65 -2.59 -19.46
N ALA A 382 -16.13 -3.44 -18.55
CA ALA A 382 -15.25 -4.17 -17.63
C ALA A 382 -14.25 -5.07 -18.36
N TRP A 383 -14.68 -5.69 -19.44
CA TRP A 383 -13.86 -6.54 -20.29
C TRP A 383 -12.77 -5.73 -21.00
N ALA A 384 -13.10 -4.57 -21.57
CA ALA A 384 -12.14 -3.69 -22.24
C ALA A 384 -11.05 -3.17 -21.27
N ILE A 385 -11.40 -2.88 -20.01
CA ILE A 385 -10.41 -2.50 -18.99
C ILE A 385 -9.50 -3.68 -18.64
N LYS A 386 -10.07 -4.87 -18.46
CA LYS A 386 -9.33 -6.10 -18.13
C LYS A 386 -8.32 -6.46 -19.22
N GLU A 387 -8.72 -6.39 -20.48
CA GLU A 387 -7.90 -6.67 -21.66
C GLU A 387 -6.94 -5.51 -22.01
N ARG A 388 -6.93 -4.44 -21.22
CA ARG A 388 -6.12 -3.23 -21.47
C ARG A 388 -6.35 -2.57 -22.82
N SER A 389 -7.54 -2.74 -23.40
CA SER A 389 -7.91 -2.12 -24.71
C SER A 389 -7.77 -0.58 -24.66
N TRP A 390 -7.91 0.00 -23.46
CA TRP A 390 -7.78 1.43 -23.22
C TRP A 390 -6.38 2.00 -23.56
N THR A 391 -5.34 1.17 -23.65
CA THR A 391 -4.00 1.62 -24.06
C THR A 391 -3.94 2.11 -25.50
N ALA A 392 -4.91 1.71 -26.32
CA ALA A 392 -5.06 2.15 -27.71
C ALA A 392 -6.14 3.25 -27.87
N TRP A 393 -6.83 3.66 -26.81
CA TRP A 393 -7.85 4.70 -26.89
C TRP A 393 -7.24 6.09 -26.98
N PRO A 394 -7.99 7.10 -27.50
CA PRO A 394 -7.58 8.49 -27.39
C PRO A 394 -7.34 8.88 -25.93
N PRO A 395 -6.41 9.81 -25.67
CA PRO A 395 -6.12 10.28 -24.31
C PRO A 395 -7.37 10.79 -23.60
N PRO A 396 -7.54 10.55 -22.29
CA PRO A 396 -8.69 11.08 -21.52
C PRO A 396 -8.85 12.59 -21.63
N ALA A 397 -7.74 13.34 -21.74
CA ALA A 397 -7.76 14.78 -21.87
C ALA A 397 -8.52 15.31 -23.08
N ASP A 398 -8.61 14.54 -24.16
CA ASP A 398 -9.35 14.92 -25.38
C ASP A 398 -10.87 14.98 -25.15
N HIS A 399 -11.36 14.35 -24.08
CA HIS A 399 -12.76 14.22 -23.74
C HIS A 399 -13.08 14.65 -22.29
N ASP A 400 -12.22 15.44 -21.65
CA ASP A 400 -12.23 15.69 -20.21
C ASP A 400 -13.59 16.14 -19.66
N ALA A 401 -14.23 17.13 -20.28
CA ALA A 401 -15.54 17.62 -19.84
C ALA A 401 -16.66 16.57 -19.98
N VAL A 402 -16.66 15.83 -21.10
CA VAL A 402 -17.65 14.78 -21.36
C VAL A 402 -17.51 13.61 -20.37
N LEU A 403 -16.28 13.23 -20.07
CA LEU A 403 -16.01 12.16 -19.11
C LEU A 403 -16.42 12.55 -17.69
N ALA A 404 -16.17 13.81 -17.29
CA ALA A 404 -16.59 14.31 -15.99
C ALA A 404 -18.12 14.29 -15.85
N GLU A 405 -18.87 14.77 -16.86
CA GLU A 405 -20.34 14.77 -16.88
C GLU A 405 -20.89 13.34 -16.80
N LEU A 406 -20.34 12.42 -17.59
CA LEU A 406 -20.74 11.00 -17.55
C LEU A 406 -20.48 10.37 -16.19
N LEU A 407 -19.33 10.64 -15.56
CA LEU A 407 -18.99 10.11 -14.22
C LEU A 407 -19.92 10.63 -13.15
N ASP A 408 -20.24 11.93 -13.17
CA ASP A 408 -21.13 12.56 -12.20
C ASP A 408 -22.58 12.06 -12.32
N GLY A 409 -22.96 11.59 -13.51
CA GLY A 409 -24.27 10.96 -13.75
C GLY A 409 -24.37 9.50 -13.33
N LEU A 410 -23.28 8.85 -12.90
CA LEU A 410 -23.30 7.44 -12.51
C LEU A 410 -23.77 7.26 -11.06
N GLU A 411 -24.63 6.25 -10.85
CA GLU A 411 -25.15 5.91 -9.54
C GLU A 411 -24.81 4.45 -9.17
N ASN A 412 -24.80 4.18 -7.87
CA ASN A 412 -24.73 2.83 -7.29
C ASN A 412 -23.68 1.91 -7.96
N GLN A 413 -24.15 0.85 -8.61
CA GLN A 413 -23.28 -0.15 -9.23
C GLN A 413 -22.46 0.41 -10.39
N ALA A 414 -23.02 1.32 -11.18
CA ALA A 414 -22.30 1.94 -12.29
C ALA A 414 -21.13 2.80 -11.78
N ALA A 415 -21.32 3.56 -10.69
CA ALA A 415 -20.27 4.30 -10.04
C ALA A 415 -19.16 3.38 -9.47
N GLU A 416 -19.53 2.20 -8.97
CA GLU A 416 -18.56 1.17 -8.53
C GLU A 416 -17.77 0.59 -9.69
N GLU A 417 -18.43 0.30 -10.82
CA GLU A 417 -17.77 -0.20 -12.04
C GLU A 417 -16.80 0.85 -12.61
N ALA A 418 -17.21 2.13 -12.67
CA ALA A 418 -16.33 3.21 -13.10
C ALA A 418 -15.09 3.32 -12.21
N TRP A 419 -15.23 3.20 -10.87
CA TRP A 419 -14.10 3.23 -9.96
C TRP A 419 -13.11 2.08 -10.19
N ARG A 420 -13.57 0.92 -10.64
CA ARG A 420 -12.67 -0.19 -11.00
C ARG A 420 -11.70 0.17 -12.13
N ALA A 421 -12.06 1.15 -12.96
CA ALA A 421 -11.21 1.66 -14.02
C ALA A 421 -10.29 2.82 -13.60
N VAL A 422 -10.38 3.32 -12.35
CA VAL A 422 -9.60 4.48 -11.90
C VAL A 422 -8.09 4.28 -12.08
N GLY A 423 -7.59 3.06 -11.85
CA GLY A 423 -6.19 2.74 -12.09
C GLY A 423 -5.80 2.88 -13.56
N ALA A 424 -6.63 2.36 -14.48
CA ALA A 424 -6.42 2.49 -15.92
C ALA A 424 -6.48 3.95 -16.37
N PHE A 425 -7.39 4.75 -15.81
CA PHE A 425 -7.48 6.19 -16.06
C PHE A 425 -6.20 6.93 -15.61
N ILE A 426 -5.76 6.72 -14.37
CA ILE A 426 -4.53 7.35 -13.85
C ILE A 426 -3.32 7.01 -14.73
N GLU A 427 -3.23 5.77 -15.19
CA GLU A 427 -2.15 5.31 -16.06
C GLU A 427 -2.25 5.94 -17.46
N ALA A 428 -3.46 6.03 -18.03
CA ALA A 428 -3.69 6.61 -19.35
C ALA A 428 -3.37 8.11 -19.38
N VAL A 429 -3.71 8.86 -18.33
CA VAL A 429 -3.34 10.28 -18.20
C VAL A 429 -1.82 10.43 -18.01
N GLY A 430 -1.22 9.62 -17.15
CA GLY A 430 0.21 9.67 -16.85
C GLY A 430 0.71 11.09 -16.57
N TYR A 431 1.82 11.47 -17.23
CA TYR A 431 2.39 12.84 -17.20
C TYR A 431 2.09 13.67 -18.47
N ALA A 432 1.22 13.18 -19.35
CA ALA A 432 0.75 13.91 -20.52
C ALA A 432 -0.24 15.02 -20.13
N ALA A 433 -1.03 15.52 -21.09
CA ALA A 433 -2.06 16.52 -20.84
C ALA A 433 -3.04 16.02 -19.76
N PRO A 434 -3.28 16.81 -18.68
CA PRO A 434 -4.12 16.39 -17.58
C PRO A 434 -5.60 16.42 -17.96
N ALA A 435 -6.36 15.39 -17.58
CA ALA A 435 -7.82 15.37 -17.63
C ALA A 435 -8.36 15.78 -16.24
N GLY A 436 -8.31 17.06 -15.94
CA GLY A 436 -8.53 17.59 -14.60
C GLY A 436 -9.98 17.52 -14.12
N LEU A 437 -10.94 17.75 -14.99
CA LEU A 437 -12.37 17.65 -14.66
C LEU A 437 -12.77 16.21 -14.37
N THR A 438 -12.30 15.27 -15.19
CA THR A 438 -12.51 13.83 -14.97
C THR A 438 -11.86 13.36 -13.68
N ALA A 439 -10.63 13.80 -13.39
CA ALA A 439 -9.95 13.48 -12.13
C ALA A 439 -10.74 14.00 -10.91
N HIS A 440 -11.29 15.20 -10.98
CA HIS A 440 -12.14 15.78 -9.95
C HIS A 440 -13.47 15.01 -9.80
N ALA A 441 -14.10 14.58 -10.89
CA ALA A 441 -15.28 13.73 -10.84
C ALA A 441 -15.01 12.38 -10.17
N PHE A 442 -13.85 11.78 -10.40
CA PHE A 442 -13.40 10.58 -9.66
C PHE A 442 -13.18 10.86 -8.16
N VAL A 443 -12.68 12.03 -7.78
CA VAL A 443 -12.58 12.42 -6.36
C VAL A 443 -13.97 12.47 -5.74
N ARG A 444 -14.96 13.11 -6.38
CA ARG A 444 -16.36 13.13 -5.91
C ARG A 444 -16.94 11.74 -5.76
N ASN A 445 -16.71 10.86 -6.75
CA ASN A 445 -17.11 9.45 -6.68
C ASN A 445 -16.48 8.75 -5.46
N ALA A 446 -15.19 8.92 -5.23
CA ALA A 446 -14.51 8.32 -4.08
C ALA A 446 -15.08 8.78 -2.74
N VAL A 447 -15.33 10.08 -2.61
CA VAL A 447 -15.89 10.69 -1.41
C VAL A 447 -17.33 10.24 -1.18
N ALA A 448 -18.18 10.26 -2.21
CA ALA A 448 -19.59 9.86 -2.13
C ALA A 448 -19.76 8.38 -1.69
N PHE A 449 -18.85 7.51 -2.09
CA PHE A 449 -18.88 6.08 -1.78
C PHE A 449 -17.92 5.66 -0.65
N ASP A 450 -17.40 6.61 0.13
CA ASP A 450 -16.59 6.37 1.34
C ASP A 450 -15.30 5.53 1.06
N ARG A 451 -14.57 5.88 0.00
CA ARG A 451 -13.43 5.13 -0.52
C ARG A 451 -12.11 5.65 0.06
N PHE A 452 -11.78 5.22 1.29
CA PHE A 452 -10.60 5.65 2.03
C PHE A 452 -9.70 4.47 2.47
N GLY A 453 -9.71 3.37 1.71
CA GLY A 453 -8.75 2.28 1.89
C GLY A 453 -7.34 2.72 1.45
N PRO A 454 -6.28 1.93 1.74
CA PRO A 454 -4.92 2.30 1.38
C PRO A 454 -4.73 2.58 -0.11
N GLY A 455 -5.25 1.71 -0.98
CA GLY A 455 -5.17 1.89 -2.43
C GLY A 455 -6.06 3.04 -2.93
N ASP A 456 -7.22 3.27 -2.30
CA ASP A 456 -8.09 4.39 -2.63
C ASP A 456 -7.43 5.73 -2.33
N LEU A 457 -6.76 5.86 -1.18
CA LEU A 457 -6.04 7.08 -0.80
C LEU A 457 -4.87 7.36 -1.74
N ALA A 458 -4.16 6.32 -2.19
CA ALA A 458 -3.12 6.46 -3.19
C ALA A 458 -3.69 6.93 -4.55
N ALA A 459 -4.86 6.40 -4.95
CA ALA A 459 -5.56 6.86 -6.14
C ALA A 459 -6.06 8.31 -5.99
N LEU A 460 -6.65 8.66 -4.84
CA LEU A 460 -7.09 10.04 -4.53
C LEU A 460 -5.93 11.04 -4.62
N GLN A 461 -4.77 10.70 -4.08
CA GLN A 461 -3.57 11.52 -4.21
C GLN A 461 -3.17 11.74 -5.68
N ALA A 462 -3.22 10.67 -6.49
CA ALA A 462 -2.93 10.75 -7.91
C ALA A 462 -3.96 11.59 -8.67
N LEU A 463 -5.24 11.44 -8.36
CA LEU A 463 -6.33 12.20 -8.97
C LEU A 463 -6.24 13.70 -8.60
N ALA A 464 -5.97 14.01 -7.34
CA ALA A 464 -5.76 15.38 -6.89
C ALA A 464 -4.56 16.03 -7.62
N GLU A 465 -3.47 15.31 -7.80
CA GLU A 465 -2.31 15.77 -8.58
C GLU A 465 -2.69 16.06 -10.03
N ILE A 466 -3.45 15.18 -10.69
CA ILE A 466 -3.91 15.39 -12.07
C ILE A 466 -4.82 16.63 -12.14
N ALA A 467 -5.78 16.76 -11.22
CA ALA A 467 -6.70 17.90 -11.17
C ALA A 467 -5.97 19.23 -10.95
N LEU A 468 -5.02 19.28 -10.02
CA LEU A 468 -4.21 20.47 -9.74
C LEU A 468 -3.30 20.85 -10.91
N ARG A 469 -2.73 19.86 -11.60
CA ARG A 469 -1.88 20.08 -12.79
C ARG A 469 -2.65 20.67 -13.97
N ALA A 470 -3.97 20.43 -14.03
CA ALA A 470 -4.85 21.05 -15.03
C ALA A 470 -5.08 22.57 -14.82
N ALA A 471 -4.49 23.17 -13.78
CA ALA A 471 -4.66 24.58 -13.41
C ALA A 471 -6.15 25.00 -13.32
N PRO A 472 -6.92 24.40 -12.40
CA PRO A 472 -8.35 24.66 -12.27
C PRO A 472 -8.65 26.14 -11.95
N SER A 473 -9.90 26.58 -12.24
CA SER A 473 -10.39 27.89 -11.79
C SER A 473 -10.40 27.98 -10.26
N ALA A 474 -10.46 29.19 -9.69
CA ALA A 474 -10.52 29.38 -8.24
C ALA A 474 -11.70 28.64 -7.60
N GLN A 475 -12.86 28.62 -8.27
CA GLN A 475 -14.04 27.91 -7.80
C GLN A 475 -13.81 26.37 -7.82
N THR A 476 -13.41 25.82 -8.95
CA THR A 476 -13.14 24.37 -9.08
C THR A 476 -12.03 23.89 -8.14
N TYR A 477 -11.03 24.76 -7.92
CA TYR A 477 -9.97 24.50 -6.95
C TYR A 477 -10.53 24.43 -5.52
N ALA A 478 -11.34 25.40 -5.11
CA ALA A 478 -11.93 25.43 -3.78
C ALA A 478 -12.86 24.23 -3.54
N GLU A 479 -13.69 23.88 -4.53
CA GLU A 479 -14.58 22.69 -4.49
C GLU A 479 -13.78 21.40 -4.31
N LEU A 480 -12.72 21.18 -5.10
CA LEU A 480 -11.82 20.02 -4.97
C LEU A 480 -11.22 19.93 -3.57
N LEU A 481 -10.75 21.05 -3.02
CA LEU A 481 -10.12 21.05 -1.70
C LEU A 481 -11.13 20.80 -0.57
N ASP A 482 -12.33 21.33 -0.67
CA ASP A 482 -13.41 21.12 0.29
C ASP A 482 -13.84 19.65 0.31
N GLU A 483 -14.01 19.03 -0.85
CA GLU A 483 -14.33 17.61 -0.98
C GLU A 483 -13.27 16.69 -0.36
N ILE A 484 -11.99 16.95 -0.60
CA ILE A 484 -10.87 16.21 0.02
C ILE A 484 -10.89 16.40 1.55
N GLY A 485 -11.15 17.62 2.01
CA GLY A 485 -11.17 17.99 3.43
C GLY A 485 -12.37 17.46 4.21
N ALA A 486 -13.53 17.33 3.57
CA ALA A 486 -14.81 17.02 4.22
C ALA A 486 -14.78 15.72 5.05
N TYR A 487 -14.04 14.72 4.60
CA TYR A 487 -13.94 13.39 5.25
C TYR A 487 -12.58 13.12 5.89
N ARG A 488 -11.76 14.14 6.13
CA ARG A 488 -10.40 14.01 6.69
C ARG A 488 -10.34 13.17 7.98
N SER A 489 -11.35 13.26 8.84
CA SER A 489 -11.42 12.50 10.10
C SER A 489 -11.44 10.98 9.89
N ARG A 490 -11.74 10.50 8.69
CA ARG A 490 -11.79 9.08 8.34
C ARG A 490 -10.45 8.51 7.88
N TRP A 491 -9.55 9.36 7.41
CA TRP A 491 -8.33 8.90 6.80
C TRP A 491 -7.04 9.58 7.33
N VAL A 492 -7.11 10.78 7.87
CA VAL A 492 -5.94 11.44 8.46
C VAL A 492 -5.63 10.85 9.83
N SER A 493 -4.47 10.24 9.96
CA SER A 493 -3.98 9.67 11.22
C SER A 493 -2.44 9.65 11.23
N PRO A 494 -1.78 9.51 12.39
CA PRO A 494 -0.33 9.40 12.47
C PRO A 494 0.25 8.26 11.62
N GLU A 495 -0.48 7.14 11.48
CA GLU A 495 -0.06 6.00 10.68
C GLU A 495 -0.07 6.32 9.17
N ARG A 496 -0.93 7.23 8.77
CA ARG A 496 -1.12 7.69 7.38
C ARG A 496 -0.56 9.10 7.15
N ALA A 497 0.30 9.57 8.07
CA ALA A 497 0.83 10.94 8.02
C ALA A 497 1.50 11.27 6.68
N ALA A 498 2.29 10.37 6.10
CA ALA A 498 2.95 10.62 4.82
C ALA A 498 1.94 10.96 3.71
N ILE A 499 0.78 10.29 3.65
CA ILE A 499 -0.25 10.58 2.63
C ILE A 499 -0.83 11.99 2.84
N ALA A 500 -1.16 12.35 4.09
CA ALA A 500 -1.68 13.68 4.40
C ALA A 500 -0.65 14.78 4.09
N LEU A 501 0.61 14.54 4.44
CA LEU A 501 1.72 15.46 4.15
C LEU A 501 1.97 15.59 2.64
N ASP A 502 1.85 14.51 1.87
CA ASP A 502 1.97 14.56 0.42
C ASP A 502 0.84 15.38 -0.23
N PHE A 503 -0.39 15.34 0.32
CA PHE A 503 -1.47 16.24 -0.13
C PHE A 503 -1.09 17.71 0.13
N VAL A 504 -0.63 18.05 1.34
CA VAL A 504 -0.22 19.43 1.68
C VAL A 504 0.97 19.89 0.82
N ASP A 505 1.96 19.00 0.60
CA ASP A 505 3.10 19.27 -0.24
C ASP A 505 2.70 19.53 -1.70
N ARG A 506 1.78 18.75 -2.23
CA ARG A 506 1.24 18.94 -3.57
C ARG A 506 0.51 20.27 -3.71
N LEU A 507 -0.25 20.70 -2.69
CA LEU A 507 -0.89 22.01 -2.66
C LEU A 507 0.12 23.15 -2.66
N PHE A 508 1.25 22.97 -1.99
CA PHE A 508 2.33 23.97 -1.99
C PHE A 508 2.99 24.09 -3.36
N LEU A 509 3.24 22.96 -4.03
CA LEU A 509 3.91 22.90 -5.33
C LEU A 509 3.00 23.30 -6.50
N ALA A 510 1.69 23.17 -6.37
CA ALA A 510 0.73 23.50 -7.42
C ALA A 510 0.42 25.00 -7.48
N ALA A 511 -0.08 25.45 -8.64
CA ALA A 511 -0.66 26.79 -8.76
C ALA A 511 -1.80 26.97 -7.75
N CYS A 512 -1.88 28.15 -7.13
CA CYS A 512 -2.85 28.43 -6.08
C CYS A 512 -3.77 29.59 -6.49
N PRO A 513 -4.91 29.29 -7.11
CA PRO A 513 -5.90 30.32 -7.46
C PRO A 513 -6.73 30.81 -6.26
N ASP A 514 -6.78 30.03 -5.16
CA ASP A 514 -7.48 30.41 -3.92
C ASP A 514 -6.60 30.10 -2.69
N GLN A 515 -5.98 31.14 -2.15
CA GLN A 515 -5.09 31.04 -0.98
C GLN A 515 -5.85 30.63 0.29
N GLN A 516 -7.09 31.06 0.45
CA GLN A 516 -7.91 30.75 1.62
C GLN A 516 -8.24 29.25 1.65
N ALA A 517 -8.75 28.71 0.55
CA ALA A 517 -9.06 27.29 0.43
C ALA A 517 -7.80 26.42 0.67
N ARG A 518 -6.65 26.81 0.09
CA ARG A 518 -5.38 26.12 0.30
C ARG A 518 -4.96 26.05 1.77
N THR A 519 -5.01 27.20 2.45
CA THR A 519 -4.59 27.29 3.86
C THR A 519 -5.56 26.54 4.76
N THR A 520 -6.86 26.57 4.46
CA THR A 520 -7.88 25.83 5.22
C THR A 520 -7.64 24.33 5.13
N LEU A 521 -7.47 23.78 3.94
CA LEU A 521 -7.21 22.34 3.79
C LEU A 521 -5.86 21.95 4.43
N ALA A 522 -4.80 22.75 4.26
CA ALA A 522 -3.53 22.49 4.91
C ALA A 522 -3.65 22.46 6.44
N TYR A 523 -4.40 23.41 7.01
CA TYR A 523 -4.70 23.40 8.45
C TYR A 523 -5.44 22.12 8.86
N ASP A 524 -6.48 21.76 8.13
CA ASP A 524 -7.34 20.63 8.41
C ASP A 524 -6.61 19.26 8.33
N LEU A 525 -5.61 19.16 7.46
CA LEU A 525 -4.79 17.95 7.34
C LEU A 525 -3.66 17.89 8.37
N LEU A 526 -3.07 19.04 8.73
CA LEU A 526 -1.95 19.10 9.67
C LEU A 526 -2.40 19.08 11.14
N GLU A 527 -3.58 19.61 11.46
CA GLU A 527 -4.07 19.70 12.83
C GLU A 527 -4.20 18.35 13.55
N PRO A 528 -4.77 17.28 12.96
CA PRO A 528 -4.81 15.96 13.58
C PRO A 528 -3.40 15.37 13.79
N LEU A 529 -2.47 15.64 12.88
CA LEU A 529 -1.08 15.22 13.01
C LEU A 529 -0.38 15.96 14.15
N TRP A 530 -0.61 17.27 14.26
CA TRP A 530 -0.08 18.08 15.36
C TRP A 530 -0.63 17.65 16.71
N ARG A 531 -1.91 17.38 16.86
CA ARG A 531 -2.50 16.85 18.10
C ARG A 531 -1.86 15.55 18.54
N HIS A 532 -1.42 14.74 17.60
CA HIS A 532 -0.82 13.44 17.86
C HIS A 532 0.67 13.36 17.48
N GLN A 533 1.36 14.51 17.48
CA GLN A 533 2.75 14.62 17.01
C GLN A 533 3.73 13.65 17.68
N GLY A 534 3.51 13.27 18.94
CA GLY A 534 4.33 12.28 19.63
C GLY A 534 4.28 10.86 19.04
N ARG A 535 3.34 10.60 18.11
CA ARG A 535 3.21 9.32 17.39
C ARG A 535 3.80 9.36 15.99
N LEU A 536 4.21 10.53 15.50
CA LEU A 536 4.85 10.68 14.20
C LEU A 536 6.28 10.15 14.27
N ASN A 537 6.75 9.54 13.20
CA ASN A 537 8.16 9.24 13.04
C ASN A 537 8.95 10.53 12.76
N GLU A 538 10.28 10.45 12.81
CA GLU A 538 11.17 11.60 12.65
C GLU A 538 11.02 12.29 11.29
N ALA A 539 10.89 11.53 10.21
CA ALA A 539 10.70 12.05 8.85
C ALA A 539 9.38 12.82 8.72
N ASP A 540 8.27 12.22 9.18
CA ASP A 540 6.96 12.85 9.09
C ASP A 540 6.88 14.11 9.95
N LEU A 541 7.48 14.09 11.15
CA LEU A 541 7.51 15.25 12.03
C LEU A 541 8.32 16.41 11.42
N ALA A 542 9.51 16.12 10.86
CA ALA A 542 10.34 17.13 10.22
C ALA A 542 9.60 17.75 9.00
N PHE A 543 8.99 16.91 8.18
CA PHE A 543 8.28 17.40 6.99
C PHE A 543 7.00 18.17 7.36
N ALA A 544 6.28 17.76 8.41
CA ALA A 544 5.12 18.49 8.94
C ALA A 544 5.51 19.88 9.46
N LYS A 545 6.64 19.99 10.16
CA LYS A 545 7.20 21.29 10.59
C LYS A 545 7.48 22.22 9.40
N ARG A 546 8.14 21.69 8.36
CA ARG A 546 8.44 22.43 7.13
C ARG A 546 7.17 22.92 6.47
N LEU A 547 6.21 22.02 6.20
CA LEU A 547 4.96 22.36 5.55
C LEU A 547 4.12 23.36 6.34
N SER A 548 4.11 23.26 7.68
CA SER A 548 3.43 24.25 8.52
C SER A 548 3.99 25.66 8.33
N GLY A 549 5.32 25.79 8.23
CA GLY A 549 5.97 27.07 7.93
C GLY A 549 5.66 27.58 6.54
N GLU A 550 5.75 26.74 5.51
CA GLU A 550 5.51 27.09 4.10
C GLU A 550 4.04 27.46 3.83
N MET A 551 3.10 26.81 4.51
CA MET A 551 1.67 27.06 4.40
C MET A 551 1.17 28.17 5.34
N ASN A 552 2.06 28.75 6.16
CA ASN A 552 1.72 29.74 7.20
C ASN A 552 0.66 29.24 8.19
N VAL A 553 0.72 27.98 8.58
CA VAL A 553 -0.19 27.39 9.56
C VAL A 553 0.48 27.42 10.94
N PRO A 554 -0.16 28.03 11.97
CA PRO A 554 0.51 28.38 13.23
C PRO A 554 0.56 27.20 14.23
N PHE A 555 1.14 26.07 13.85
CA PHE A 555 1.36 24.94 14.77
C PHE A 555 2.74 24.98 15.41
N SER A 556 2.77 24.86 16.74
CA SER A 556 4.01 24.71 17.50
C SER A 556 4.35 23.23 17.65
N TRP A 557 5.20 22.72 16.78
CA TRP A 557 5.66 21.34 16.81
C TRP A 557 6.75 21.18 17.88
N GLN A 558 6.59 20.17 18.75
CA GLN A 558 7.58 19.86 19.77
C GLN A 558 8.72 19.04 19.15
N GLU A 559 9.93 19.24 19.64
CA GLU A 559 11.01 18.30 19.36
C GLU A 559 10.73 16.98 20.06
N ARG A 560 10.99 15.87 19.39
CA ARG A 560 10.82 14.55 20.00
C ARG A 560 11.78 14.44 21.17
N ALA A 561 11.27 14.49 22.39
CA ALA A 561 12.08 14.18 23.56
C ALA A 561 12.58 12.73 23.40
N ALA A 562 13.89 12.54 23.49
CA ALA A 562 14.48 11.21 23.52
C ALA A 562 13.86 10.43 24.69
N SER A 563 12.93 9.52 24.39
CA SER A 563 12.39 8.62 25.40
C SER A 563 13.42 7.51 25.62
N ASP A 564 13.78 7.25 26.89
CA ASP A 564 14.77 6.24 27.32
C ASP A 564 14.49 4.78 26.83
N GLY A 565 13.41 4.57 26.08
CA GLY A 565 13.00 3.26 25.55
C GLY A 565 13.22 3.06 24.04
N ASP A 566 13.29 4.12 23.24
CA ASP A 566 13.54 4.04 21.80
C ASP A 566 15.04 4.23 21.53
N ARG A 567 15.79 3.13 21.43
CA ARG A 567 17.22 3.09 21.10
C ARG A 567 17.51 3.34 19.60
N GLU A 568 16.65 4.07 18.91
CA GLU A 568 17.00 4.48 17.54
C GLU A 568 17.94 5.68 17.61
N SER A 569 19.15 5.52 17.09
CA SER A 569 20.12 6.63 16.97
C SER A 569 19.51 7.76 16.14
N PRO A 570 19.75 9.04 16.52
CA PRO A 570 19.32 10.18 15.72
C PRO A 570 19.84 10.07 14.27
N LEU A 571 19.07 10.51 13.29
CA LEU A 571 19.49 10.51 11.88
C LEU A 571 20.72 11.39 11.64
N SER A 572 20.96 12.39 12.51
CA SER A 572 22.19 13.19 12.48
C SER A 572 23.47 12.38 12.64
N ASP A 573 23.39 11.22 13.28
CA ASP A 573 24.51 10.32 13.55
C ASP A 573 24.72 9.28 12.44
N THR A 574 23.93 9.36 11.36
CA THR A 574 24.07 8.47 10.20
C THR A 574 25.46 8.62 9.58
N PRO A 575 26.18 7.51 9.34
CA PRO A 575 27.50 7.58 8.71
C PRO A 575 27.42 8.12 7.28
N PRO A 576 28.52 8.63 6.72
CA PRO A 576 28.55 9.08 5.34
C PRO A 576 28.08 8.00 4.38
N MET A 577 27.03 8.29 3.60
CA MET A 577 26.40 7.39 2.65
C MET A 577 25.97 8.14 1.39
N LYS A 578 25.94 7.44 0.27
CA LYS A 578 25.39 7.95 -1.00
C LYS A 578 24.01 7.38 -1.23
N VAL A 579 23.01 8.23 -1.31
CA VAL A 579 21.62 7.88 -1.60
C VAL A 579 21.28 8.31 -3.02
N LEU A 580 20.70 7.43 -3.82
CA LEU A 580 20.10 7.78 -5.10
C LEU A 580 18.59 7.93 -4.93
N LEU A 581 18.06 9.12 -5.16
CA LEU A 581 16.63 9.40 -5.24
C LEU A 581 16.20 9.42 -6.70
N TYR A 582 15.19 8.62 -7.06
CA TYR A 582 14.67 8.56 -8.42
C TYR A 582 13.17 8.86 -8.46
N SER A 583 12.79 9.86 -9.24
CA SER A 583 11.41 10.25 -9.57
C SER A 583 11.42 11.06 -10.87
N LEU A 584 10.33 11.06 -11.64
CA LEU A 584 10.15 11.99 -12.76
C LEU A 584 9.73 13.40 -12.30
N ASP A 585 9.33 13.57 -11.03
CA ASP A 585 8.99 14.86 -10.43
C ASP A 585 10.24 15.47 -9.76
N GLU A 586 10.87 16.42 -10.44
CA GLU A 586 12.11 17.09 -9.95
C GLU A 586 11.87 17.92 -8.68
N ALA A 587 10.65 18.46 -8.48
CA ALA A 587 10.33 19.20 -7.28
C ALA A 587 10.33 18.27 -6.05
N VAL A 588 9.73 17.10 -6.17
CA VAL A 588 9.75 16.06 -5.14
C VAL A 588 11.18 15.64 -4.80
N LEU A 589 12.02 15.39 -5.82
CA LEU A 589 13.44 15.04 -5.62
C LEU A 589 14.21 16.12 -4.87
N THR A 590 13.97 17.38 -5.23
CA THR A 590 14.66 18.51 -4.61
C THR A 590 14.28 18.66 -3.16
N ARG A 591 13.00 18.62 -2.86
CA ARG A 591 12.48 18.75 -1.49
C ARG A 591 12.93 17.60 -0.60
N CYS A 592 12.85 16.37 -1.10
CA CYS A 592 13.33 15.20 -0.35
C CYS A 592 14.84 15.28 -0.07
N ALA A 593 15.66 15.67 -1.05
CA ALA A 593 17.10 15.81 -0.87
C ALA A 593 17.46 16.91 0.14
N GLU A 594 16.74 18.03 0.15
CA GLU A 594 16.89 19.10 1.13
C GLU A 594 16.60 18.62 2.56
N GLU A 595 15.50 17.87 2.75
CA GLU A 595 15.15 17.32 4.06
C GLU A 595 16.16 16.27 4.54
N ILE A 596 16.61 15.38 3.65
CA ILE A 596 17.67 14.41 4.00
C ILE A 596 18.93 15.14 4.45
N LYS A 597 19.32 16.22 3.77
CA LYS A 597 20.50 17.01 4.16
C LYS A 597 20.36 17.67 5.52
N GLN A 598 19.15 18.04 5.94
CA GLN A 598 18.88 18.59 7.27
C GLN A 598 18.88 17.50 8.35
N LEU A 599 18.22 16.36 8.08
CA LEU A 599 18.08 15.26 9.02
C LEU A 599 19.38 14.44 9.19
N ALA A 600 20.11 14.24 8.10
CA ALA A 600 21.34 13.43 8.03
C ALA A 600 22.43 14.16 7.24
N PRO A 601 23.12 15.15 7.83
CA PRO A 601 24.05 16.03 7.10
C PRO A 601 25.22 15.32 6.43
N ALA A 602 25.59 14.12 6.91
CA ALA A 602 26.67 13.31 6.34
C ALA A 602 26.26 12.52 5.09
N VAL A 603 24.95 12.50 4.74
CA VAL A 603 24.41 11.76 3.61
C VAL A 603 24.45 12.62 2.35
N ASP A 604 24.99 12.06 1.26
CA ASP A 604 25.00 12.67 -0.08
C ASP A 604 23.81 12.14 -0.90
N ALA A 605 22.78 12.97 -1.13
CA ALA A 605 21.57 12.62 -1.84
C ALA A 605 21.66 13.02 -3.32
N ALA A 606 22.03 12.08 -4.19
CA ALA A 606 22.01 12.24 -5.64
C ALA A 606 20.58 12.09 -6.18
N ARG A 607 20.19 12.94 -7.15
CA ARG A 607 18.86 12.95 -7.76
C ARG A 607 18.95 12.44 -9.21
N ALA A 608 17.91 11.73 -9.66
CA ALA A 608 17.78 11.31 -11.06
C ALA A 608 16.30 11.34 -11.48
N SER A 609 16.05 11.89 -12.69
CA SER A 609 14.73 12.02 -13.33
C SER A 609 14.74 11.50 -14.78
N ASP A 610 15.70 10.63 -15.10
CA ASP A 610 15.89 10.08 -16.46
C ASP A 610 14.68 9.23 -16.87
N HIS A 611 14.12 9.46 -18.06
CA HIS A 611 13.01 8.68 -18.60
C HIS A 611 13.42 7.29 -19.12
N VAL A 612 14.70 7.12 -19.44
CA VAL A 612 15.30 5.89 -19.96
C VAL A 612 16.68 5.68 -19.35
N GLY A 613 17.22 4.48 -19.45
CA GLY A 613 18.54 4.17 -18.96
C GLY A 613 19.62 5.05 -19.63
N SER A 614 20.43 5.75 -18.83
CA SER A 614 21.54 6.57 -19.28
C SER A 614 22.85 6.15 -18.63
N ALA A 615 23.98 6.48 -19.25
CA ALA A 615 25.29 6.23 -18.65
C ALA A 615 25.45 6.93 -17.29
N GLN A 616 24.86 8.13 -17.14
CA GLN A 616 24.88 8.89 -15.91
C GLN A 616 24.01 8.21 -14.83
N LEU A 617 22.80 7.75 -15.19
CA LEU A 617 21.92 7.00 -14.29
C LEU A 617 22.59 5.71 -13.80
N ARG A 618 23.24 4.97 -14.73
CA ARG A 618 24.03 3.76 -14.41
C ARG A 618 25.12 4.06 -13.38
N GLN A 619 25.86 5.13 -13.58
CA GLN A 619 26.94 5.52 -12.65
C GLN A 619 26.37 5.87 -11.28
N LYS A 620 25.27 6.64 -11.20
CA LYS A 620 24.59 6.98 -9.94
C LYS A 620 24.10 5.72 -9.23
N ALA A 621 23.42 4.82 -9.94
CA ALA A 621 22.92 3.56 -9.37
C ALA A 621 24.06 2.67 -8.83
N ARG A 622 25.18 2.56 -9.57
CA ARG A 622 26.34 1.77 -9.13
C ARG A 622 27.10 2.35 -7.93
N SER A 623 27.05 3.66 -7.76
CA SER A 623 27.76 4.35 -6.67
C SER A 623 26.92 4.57 -5.42
N ALA A 624 25.63 4.29 -5.47
CA ALA A 624 24.71 4.46 -4.34
C ALA A 624 24.85 3.33 -3.32
N ASP A 625 24.86 3.68 -2.04
CA ASP A 625 24.75 2.76 -0.90
C ASP A 625 23.29 2.44 -0.59
N LEU A 626 22.37 3.31 -1.00
CA LEU A 626 20.93 3.21 -0.85
C LEU A 626 20.24 3.80 -2.09
N VAL A 627 19.22 3.12 -2.58
CA VAL A 627 18.38 3.61 -3.69
C VAL A 627 16.94 3.78 -3.22
N VAL A 628 16.32 4.92 -3.52
CA VAL A 628 14.92 5.22 -3.22
C VAL A 628 14.20 5.59 -4.50
N ILE A 629 13.11 4.88 -4.80
CA ILE A 629 12.37 5.00 -6.07
C ILE A 629 10.92 5.38 -5.78
N ALA A 630 10.42 6.46 -6.40
CA ALA A 630 8.99 6.80 -6.44
C ALA A 630 8.35 6.13 -7.66
N THR A 631 7.68 5.00 -7.45
CA THR A 631 7.25 4.09 -8.52
C THR A 631 6.19 4.67 -9.46
N ARG A 632 5.24 5.46 -8.97
CA ARG A 632 4.23 6.12 -9.84
C ARG A 632 4.86 7.11 -10.80
N CYS A 633 5.89 7.80 -10.35
CA CYS A 633 6.66 8.79 -11.11
C CYS A 633 7.90 8.17 -11.77
N ALA A 634 7.88 6.87 -12.06
CA ALA A 634 8.97 6.16 -12.69
C ALA A 634 8.49 5.44 -13.95
N LYS A 635 9.26 5.54 -15.04
CA LYS A 635 9.02 4.63 -16.18
C LYS A 635 9.60 3.26 -15.85
N HIS A 636 8.88 2.20 -16.18
CA HIS A 636 9.31 0.81 -15.95
C HIS A 636 10.72 0.52 -16.46
N ALA A 637 11.04 1.04 -17.65
CA ALA A 637 12.38 0.92 -18.25
C ALA A 637 13.50 1.52 -17.36
N ALA A 638 13.26 2.69 -16.75
CA ALA A 638 14.27 3.32 -15.90
C ALA A 638 14.36 2.63 -14.53
N THR A 639 13.22 2.19 -13.96
CA THR A 639 13.21 1.44 -12.69
C THR A 639 13.93 0.11 -12.83
N GLY A 640 13.62 -0.68 -13.86
CA GLY A 640 14.32 -1.92 -14.17
C GLY A 640 15.83 -1.69 -14.42
N PHE A 641 16.16 -0.62 -15.13
CA PHE A 641 17.56 -0.24 -15.36
C PHE A 641 18.31 0.10 -14.05
N ILE A 642 17.68 0.85 -13.13
CA ILE A 642 18.27 1.18 -11.83
C ILE A 642 18.50 -0.08 -11.01
N THR A 643 17.48 -0.93 -10.86
CA THR A 643 17.57 -2.18 -10.08
C THR A 643 18.63 -3.14 -10.64
N GLN A 644 18.73 -3.24 -11.96
CA GLN A 644 19.75 -4.07 -12.61
C GLN A 644 21.19 -3.58 -12.40
N HIS A 645 21.39 -2.25 -12.25
CA HIS A 645 22.72 -1.66 -12.15
C HIS A 645 23.11 -1.24 -10.73
N ALA A 646 22.18 -1.20 -9.79
CA ALA A 646 22.49 -0.99 -8.37
C ALA A 646 23.42 -2.10 -7.86
N ARG A 647 24.41 -1.72 -7.04
CA ARG A 647 25.31 -2.67 -6.37
C ARG A 647 24.93 -2.93 -4.93
N THR A 648 23.90 -2.26 -4.46
CA THR A 648 23.35 -2.38 -3.11
C THR A 648 22.05 -3.17 -3.14
N ASP A 649 21.82 -3.96 -2.10
CA ASP A 649 20.53 -4.63 -1.84
C ASP A 649 19.55 -3.70 -1.13
N HIS A 650 19.98 -2.50 -0.72
CA HIS A 650 19.16 -1.49 -0.07
C HIS A 650 18.40 -0.66 -1.11
N ILE A 651 17.36 -1.25 -1.71
CA ILE A 651 16.46 -0.58 -2.65
C ILE A 651 15.10 -0.43 -1.96
N PHE A 652 14.66 0.83 -1.78
CA PHE A 652 13.41 1.16 -1.13
C PHE A 652 12.48 1.89 -2.10
N TYR A 653 11.21 1.56 -2.01
CA TYR A 653 10.17 2.15 -2.85
C TYR A 653 9.32 3.08 -2.01
N ALA A 654 9.06 4.29 -2.53
CA ALA A 654 8.16 5.22 -1.87
C ALA A 654 6.72 4.74 -2.03
N ASP A 655 5.95 4.81 -0.95
CA ASP A 655 4.55 4.37 -0.89
C ASP A 655 3.56 5.36 -1.53
N GLY A 656 4.06 6.45 -2.05
CA GLY A 656 3.35 7.50 -2.77
C GLY A 656 4.28 8.23 -3.75
N SER A 657 3.72 9.22 -4.44
CA SER A 657 4.45 10.03 -5.42
C SER A 657 4.99 11.36 -4.87
N GLY A 658 4.70 11.67 -3.60
CA GLY A 658 5.07 12.95 -2.98
C GLY A 658 6.36 12.91 -2.17
N SER A 659 6.75 14.08 -1.69
CA SER A 659 8.02 14.28 -0.99
C SER A 659 8.06 13.61 0.38
N ALA A 660 6.93 13.56 1.11
CA ALA A 660 6.84 12.92 2.41
C ALA A 660 6.97 11.39 2.31
N SER A 661 6.30 10.78 1.34
CA SER A 661 6.41 9.34 1.09
C SER A 661 7.83 8.95 0.68
N MET A 662 8.48 9.74 -0.18
CA MET A 662 9.87 9.51 -0.58
C MET A 662 10.84 9.70 0.59
N LEU A 663 10.66 10.74 1.41
CA LEU A 663 11.48 10.98 2.59
C LEU A 663 11.34 9.84 3.61
N ARG A 664 10.12 9.36 3.84
CA ARG A 664 9.87 8.22 4.73
C ARG A 664 10.61 6.95 4.27
N ALA A 665 10.55 6.65 2.96
CA ALA A 665 11.27 5.52 2.38
C ALA A 665 12.79 5.69 2.52
N ALA A 666 13.31 6.91 2.28
CA ALA A 666 14.72 7.23 2.45
C ALA A 666 15.20 7.03 3.89
N VAL A 667 14.46 7.56 4.86
CA VAL A 667 14.78 7.43 6.31
C VAL A 667 14.74 5.98 6.76
N THR A 668 13.75 5.21 6.31
CA THR A 668 13.68 3.77 6.58
C THR A 668 14.89 3.04 6.01
N GLY A 669 15.27 3.37 4.78
CA GLY A 669 16.44 2.80 4.11
C GLY A 669 17.77 3.17 4.80
N LEU A 670 17.93 4.44 5.22
CA LEU A 670 19.12 4.90 5.95
C LEU A 670 19.31 4.13 7.27
N ARG A 671 18.24 3.92 8.03
CA ARG A 671 18.28 3.14 9.27
C ARG A 671 18.62 1.67 9.03
N SER A 672 18.02 1.07 8.00
CA SER A 672 18.30 -0.31 7.60
C SER A 672 19.78 -0.49 7.19
N ALA A 673 20.30 0.40 6.35
CA ALA A 673 21.66 0.34 5.88
C ALA A 673 22.70 0.67 6.97
N ALA A 674 22.39 1.55 7.93
CA ALA A 674 23.24 1.84 9.08
C ALA A 674 23.33 0.66 10.06
N GLY A 675 22.22 -0.08 10.26
CA GLY A 675 22.18 -1.26 11.12
C GLY A 675 22.88 -2.51 10.54
N SER A 676 23.17 -2.50 9.23
CA SER A 676 23.85 -3.60 8.52
C SER A 676 25.37 -3.43 8.44
N ARG A 677 25.91 -2.27 8.84
CA ARG A 677 27.34 -1.97 8.93
C ARG A 677 27.83 -2.13 10.37
#